data_2c76967589fe0874ba7057f872357ac9
#
_entry.id   2c76967589fe0874ba7057f872357ac9
#
_cell.length_a   1.000
_cell.length_b   1.000
_cell.length_c   1.000
_cell.angle_alpha   90.00
_cell.angle_beta   90.00
_cell.angle_gamma   90.00
#
_symmetry.space_group_name_H-M   'P 1'
#
loop_
_entity.id
_entity.type
_entity.pdbx_description
1 polymer ?
#
loop_
_entity_poly.entity_id
_entity_poly.type
_entity_poly.pdbx_seq_one_letter_code
_entity_poly.pdbx_strand_id
1 'polypeptide(L)'
;MAITINLRATWGQYAPWLRQEHASLPPVPGEPWSGHMGVFLHYLGTGSTSNLQTEEDCRRAVAGVYEDHVNSSEYEGDIAYNFLVCPHGHIYQGRGYERGAGNAGKAPFIEGVGRNEGFYSILGMIRSQDVASEAMLRSIRNLIDHLRHEAPRKTGKIILPHSFQYDTECPGNLHMYARQGTTIDPSAPWRGPADIYVYRTQKWVNATYIAAPGYVFCPETGYTGWNTVLSLTQGLQHELGISPTVQNFGPGTFNAVKNRESVPEFERNENLLRLYNGALWCKGYWASQFLGGWGEESEASLRQLYADMGLDHANAGQRLAMWPHVLKSLLRMDQFRLVPGGDPHVRAIQQRLNARYVAGIGIPAMSLVPCDGIYSRDVQQGLMMAIQYETGIALGSINGYFGPGTQAALKGRGSATLTGDLRYLFRAACYVNSPTYTANGQAHYLPADIGTDARTGTHVGWLQAFQRFSQLPVTGHNDYATWAQLLVSSGDTSRDATGCDCITEITPQRGQLLKANGYHIVGRYLDEHLAPGDEGYLGKALKPGEPQAILNAGLRFFPIFQYNGTELGNFTYDKGYDQGKKAHAKAAEHGIGAGTCIYFGVDYDATDEEITSHVVPYFNGVKAALAELGSRYTFGVYGSRNVCIRVSKDAGARWSFVSGMSWGFSGNLGFPLPENWSFNQIHEYEFQAGWGLDHNIWRDGGDPGVSAVGRG
;
A
#
# COMPACT_ATOMS: atom_id res chain seq x y z
N MET A 1 -8.01 21.37 -14.11
CA MET A 1 -7.81 22.66 -13.37
C MET A 1 -7.40 23.71 -14.34
N ALA A 2 -7.97 24.93 -14.27
CA ALA A 2 -7.53 26.03 -15.12
C ALA A 2 -6.05 26.33 -14.86
N ILE A 3 -5.22 26.35 -15.92
CA ILE A 3 -3.82 26.74 -15.86
C ILE A 3 -3.65 28.19 -16.26
N THR A 4 -2.63 28.85 -15.73
CA THR A 4 -2.26 30.20 -16.15
C THR A 4 -0.98 30.11 -17.00
N ILE A 5 -1.06 30.56 -18.25
CA ILE A 5 0.08 30.64 -19.15
C ILE A 5 0.47 32.12 -19.30
N ASN A 6 1.70 32.44 -18.91
CA ASN A 6 2.26 33.76 -19.09
C ASN A 6 2.59 33.97 -20.58
N LEU A 7 1.82 34.83 -21.22
CA LEU A 7 1.95 35.12 -22.64
C LEU A 7 3.30 35.79 -22.96
N ARG A 8 3.73 35.79 -24.23
CA ARG A 8 5.00 36.41 -24.68
C ARG A 8 5.17 37.84 -24.22
N ALA A 9 4.11 38.64 -24.14
CA ALA A 9 4.14 40.00 -23.63
C ALA A 9 4.70 40.12 -22.20
N THR A 10 4.54 39.09 -21.37
CA THR A 10 4.99 39.12 -19.95
C THR A 10 6.52 39.03 -19.80
N TRP A 11 7.21 38.36 -20.72
CA TRP A 11 8.67 38.23 -20.71
C TRP A 11 9.36 39.00 -21.86
N GLY A 12 8.61 39.34 -22.91
CA GLY A 12 9.12 40.06 -24.09
C GLY A 12 9.71 41.43 -23.77
N GLN A 13 9.27 42.06 -22.66
CA GLN A 13 9.89 43.32 -22.19
C GLN A 13 11.41 43.18 -21.84
N TYR A 14 11.85 41.96 -21.53
CA TYR A 14 13.25 41.64 -21.26
C TYR A 14 14.05 41.25 -22.53
N ALA A 15 13.36 41.15 -23.66
CA ALA A 15 13.93 40.84 -24.97
C ALA A 15 13.59 42.01 -25.92
N PRO A 16 14.25 43.17 -25.81
CA PRO A 16 13.93 44.38 -26.61
C PRO A 16 14.05 44.19 -28.13
N TRP A 17 14.74 43.14 -28.55
CA TRP A 17 14.86 42.68 -29.94
C TRP A 17 13.78 41.68 -30.34
N LEU A 18 12.81 41.37 -29.46
CA LEU A 18 11.65 40.53 -29.81
C LEU A 18 10.89 41.24 -30.94
N ARG A 19 11.00 40.75 -32.15
CA ARG A 19 10.30 41.32 -33.29
C ARG A 19 8.81 41.21 -33.07
N GLN A 20 8.07 42.30 -33.34
CA GLN A 20 6.60 42.33 -33.16
C GLN A 20 5.91 41.23 -33.98
N GLU A 21 6.48 40.88 -35.12
CA GLU A 21 6.09 39.75 -35.95
C GLU A 21 6.20 38.38 -35.24
N HIS A 22 7.09 38.20 -34.26
CA HIS A 22 7.22 36.98 -33.46
C HIS A 22 6.23 36.92 -32.28
N ALA A 23 5.58 37.99 -31.91
CA ALA A 23 4.55 38.02 -30.87
C ALA A 23 3.19 37.45 -31.36
N SER A 24 3.00 37.33 -32.69
CA SER A 24 1.73 36.97 -33.32
C SER A 24 1.87 36.10 -34.58
N LEU A 25 2.97 35.37 -34.76
CA LEU A 25 3.18 34.63 -35.99
C LEU A 25 2.18 33.49 -36.22
N PRO A 26 1.55 33.44 -37.43
CA PRO A 26 0.87 32.26 -37.92
C PRO A 26 1.88 31.11 -38.17
N PRO A 27 1.40 29.86 -38.29
CA PRO A 27 2.23 28.71 -38.68
C PRO A 27 2.99 29.03 -39.98
N VAL A 28 4.22 28.51 -40.10
CA VAL A 28 5.00 28.66 -41.34
C VAL A 28 4.17 28.15 -42.50
N PRO A 29 3.98 28.94 -43.56
CA PRO A 29 3.22 28.49 -44.75
C PRO A 29 3.86 27.24 -45.34
N GLY A 30 3.15 26.13 -45.35
CA GLY A 30 3.58 24.88 -46.01
C GLY A 30 3.61 23.62 -45.19
N GLU A 31 3.66 23.68 -43.86
CA GLU A 31 3.63 22.48 -43.03
C GLU A 31 2.37 22.44 -42.12
N PRO A 32 1.46 21.48 -42.31
CA PRO A 32 0.31 21.36 -41.44
C PRO A 32 0.76 20.90 -40.05
N TRP A 33 0.64 21.78 -39.05
CA TRP A 33 0.81 21.43 -37.65
C TRP A 33 -0.31 20.49 -37.18
N SER A 34 0.05 19.29 -36.80
CA SER A 34 -0.95 18.30 -36.37
C SER A 34 -1.04 18.18 -34.84
N GLY A 35 0.04 18.41 -34.09
CA GLY A 35 0.09 18.50 -32.64
C GLY A 35 -0.51 17.32 -31.84
N HIS A 36 -0.89 16.25 -32.52
CA HIS A 36 -1.78 15.23 -31.99
C HIS A 36 -1.09 14.02 -31.35
N MET A 37 0.24 13.93 -31.38
CA MET A 37 0.95 12.75 -30.90
C MET A 37 1.28 12.81 -29.42
N GLY A 38 1.84 13.92 -28.94
CA GLY A 38 2.30 14.03 -27.55
C GLY A 38 3.20 15.23 -27.26
N VAL A 39 4.09 15.03 -26.31
CA VAL A 39 5.06 16.05 -25.86
C VAL A 39 6.47 15.52 -25.81
N PHE A 40 7.46 16.37 -26.16
CA PHE A 40 8.87 16.17 -25.87
C PHE A 40 9.28 17.04 -24.69
N LEU A 41 10.09 16.48 -23.78
CA LEU A 41 10.69 17.22 -22.68
C LEU A 41 12.13 17.60 -22.98
N HIS A 42 12.48 18.81 -22.54
CA HIS A 42 13.80 19.41 -22.68
C HIS A 42 14.26 20.06 -21.36
N TYR A 43 15.55 20.44 -21.30
CA TYR A 43 16.15 21.18 -20.20
C TYR A 43 17.12 22.25 -20.73
N LEU A 44 17.62 23.15 -19.84
CA LEU A 44 18.52 24.29 -20.24
C LEU A 44 19.97 23.88 -20.53
N GLY A 45 20.33 22.60 -20.49
CA GLY A 45 21.72 22.13 -20.72
C GLY A 45 22.52 21.96 -19.42
N THR A 46 23.86 22.04 -19.54
CA THR A 46 24.77 21.79 -18.41
C THR A 46 24.82 22.97 -17.43
N GLY A 47 25.16 22.68 -16.16
CA GLY A 47 25.32 23.67 -15.10
C GLY A 47 24.20 23.63 -14.05
N SER A 48 23.97 24.76 -13.37
CA SER A 48 22.95 24.97 -12.35
C SER A 48 22.13 26.22 -12.60
N THR A 49 20.87 26.24 -12.16
CA THR A 49 19.95 27.40 -12.23
C THR A 49 19.85 28.14 -10.90
N SER A 50 20.91 28.15 -10.09
CA SER A 50 20.96 28.88 -8.81
C SER A 50 20.62 30.38 -8.91
N ASN A 51 20.63 30.94 -10.09
CA ASN A 51 20.24 32.31 -10.38
C ASN A 51 18.74 32.54 -10.66
N LEU A 52 17.93 31.47 -10.73
CA LEU A 52 16.47 31.58 -10.91
C LEU A 52 15.77 31.58 -9.54
N GLN A 53 15.88 32.71 -8.83
CA GLN A 53 15.34 32.84 -7.47
C GLN A 53 13.91 33.44 -7.44
N THR A 54 13.57 34.25 -8.42
CA THR A 54 12.31 34.99 -8.52
C THR A 54 11.60 34.73 -9.85
N GLU A 55 10.31 35.08 -9.92
CA GLU A 55 9.57 35.04 -11.19
C GLU A 55 10.17 35.95 -12.24
N GLU A 56 10.71 37.11 -11.83
CA GLU A 56 11.41 38.03 -12.74
C GLU A 56 12.68 37.42 -13.34
N ASP A 57 13.46 36.70 -12.53
CA ASP A 57 14.62 35.94 -13.02
C ASP A 57 14.20 34.91 -14.07
N CYS A 58 13.09 34.23 -13.83
CA CYS A 58 12.54 33.25 -14.78
C CYS A 58 12.14 33.94 -16.10
N ARG A 59 11.49 35.10 -16.08
CA ARG A 59 11.13 35.84 -17.28
C ARG A 59 12.35 36.29 -18.06
N ARG A 60 13.41 36.77 -17.39
CA ARG A 60 14.70 37.12 -18.01
C ARG A 60 15.35 35.89 -18.64
N ALA A 61 15.29 34.74 -17.97
CA ALA A 61 15.85 33.50 -18.52
C ALA A 61 15.12 33.04 -19.78
N VAL A 62 13.75 33.16 -19.81
CA VAL A 62 12.97 32.89 -21.04
C VAL A 62 13.39 33.81 -22.18
N ALA A 63 13.60 35.11 -21.91
CA ALA A 63 14.10 36.08 -22.89
C ALA A 63 15.50 35.71 -23.39
N GLY A 64 16.38 35.23 -22.49
CA GLY A 64 17.71 34.74 -22.87
C GLY A 64 17.68 33.53 -23.79
N VAL A 65 16.81 32.55 -23.49
CA VAL A 65 16.59 31.40 -24.38
C VAL A 65 16.06 31.81 -25.74
N TYR A 66 15.19 32.82 -25.80
CA TYR A 66 14.73 33.38 -27.07
C TYR A 66 15.88 34.02 -27.84
N GLU A 67 16.73 34.84 -27.18
CA GLU A 67 17.88 35.50 -27.79
C GLU A 67 18.86 34.50 -28.41
N ASP A 68 19.18 33.43 -27.67
CA ASP A 68 20.08 32.37 -28.13
C ASP A 68 19.52 31.70 -29.40
N HIS A 69 18.19 31.46 -29.43
CA HIS A 69 17.55 30.73 -30.52
C HIS A 69 17.25 31.58 -31.75
N VAL A 70 16.89 32.85 -31.59
CA VAL A 70 16.53 33.73 -32.73
C VAL A 70 17.73 34.02 -33.63
N ASN A 71 18.92 33.98 -33.08
CA ASN A 71 20.17 34.17 -33.79
C ASN A 71 20.70 32.88 -34.45
N SER A 72 20.08 31.75 -34.17
CA SER A 72 20.41 30.44 -34.75
C SER A 72 19.58 30.17 -36.00
N SER A 73 20.22 29.83 -37.11
CA SER A 73 19.55 29.38 -38.34
C SER A 73 18.80 28.06 -38.16
N GLU A 74 19.10 27.34 -37.08
CA GLU A 74 18.51 26.02 -36.74
C GLU A 74 17.04 26.10 -36.29
N TYR A 75 16.66 27.24 -35.66
CA TYR A 75 15.34 27.38 -35.04
C TYR A 75 14.40 28.35 -35.77
N GLU A 76 14.67 28.62 -37.04
CA GLU A 76 13.79 29.42 -37.92
C GLU A 76 13.48 30.82 -37.36
N GLY A 77 14.40 31.40 -36.61
CA GLY A 77 14.27 32.76 -36.07
C GLY A 77 13.29 32.92 -34.90
N ASP A 78 12.91 31.84 -34.21
CA ASP A 78 12.05 31.87 -33.03
C ASP A 78 12.57 30.92 -31.94
N ILE A 79 11.98 31.02 -30.73
CA ILE A 79 12.26 30.11 -29.65
C ILE A 79 11.83 28.67 -30.04
N ALA A 80 12.67 27.68 -29.76
CA ALA A 80 12.46 26.31 -30.21
C ALA A 80 11.32 25.58 -29.47
N TYR A 81 10.93 26.06 -28.29
CA TYR A 81 9.97 25.40 -27.42
C TYR A 81 8.59 26.01 -27.51
N ASN A 82 7.53 25.15 -27.41
CA ASN A 82 6.17 25.64 -27.37
C ASN A 82 5.85 26.28 -26.01
N PHE A 83 6.33 25.67 -24.93
CA PHE A 83 6.13 26.15 -23.55
C PHE A 83 7.39 25.95 -22.72
N LEU A 84 7.60 26.83 -21.74
CA LEU A 84 8.68 26.73 -20.78
C LEU A 84 8.10 26.75 -19.36
N VAL A 85 8.63 25.94 -18.46
CA VAL A 85 8.14 25.83 -17.07
C VAL A 85 9.32 26.06 -16.12
N CYS A 86 9.23 27.09 -15.27
CA CYS A 86 10.30 27.42 -14.34
C CYS A 86 10.23 26.61 -13.03
N PRO A 87 11.29 26.61 -12.20
CA PRO A 87 11.29 25.90 -10.91
C PRO A 87 10.16 26.29 -9.95
N HIS A 88 9.63 27.51 -10.06
CA HIS A 88 8.50 27.99 -9.25
C HIS A 88 7.12 27.54 -9.77
N GLY A 89 7.08 26.85 -10.92
CA GLY A 89 5.85 26.34 -11.54
C GLY A 89 5.14 27.33 -12.48
N HIS A 90 5.74 28.49 -12.79
CA HIS A 90 5.16 29.39 -13.80
C HIS A 90 5.37 28.80 -15.19
N ILE A 91 4.31 28.85 -16.00
CA ILE A 91 4.33 28.39 -17.39
C ILE A 91 4.43 29.61 -18.30
N TYR A 92 5.38 29.60 -19.22
CA TYR A 92 5.60 30.68 -20.18
C TYR A 92 5.32 30.18 -21.60
N GLN A 93 4.67 31.03 -22.39
CA GLN A 93 4.44 30.79 -23.80
C GLN A 93 5.74 31.02 -24.59
N GLY A 94 6.21 30.00 -25.28
CA GLY A 94 7.20 30.10 -26.35
C GLY A 94 6.52 30.21 -27.72
N ARG A 95 6.59 29.16 -28.56
CA ARG A 95 5.83 29.08 -29.83
C ARG A 95 4.31 28.97 -29.64
N GLY A 96 3.85 28.59 -28.44
CA GLY A 96 2.43 28.42 -28.14
C GLY A 96 1.79 27.25 -28.87
N TYR A 97 0.51 27.40 -29.23
CA TYR A 97 -0.30 26.33 -29.84
C TYR A 97 -0.24 26.31 -31.37
N GLU A 98 0.13 27.42 -32.02
CA GLU A 98 -0.06 27.60 -33.46
C GLU A 98 1.08 27.01 -34.28
N ARG A 99 2.20 26.68 -33.65
CA ARG A 99 3.38 26.11 -34.30
C ARG A 99 3.83 24.82 -33.67
N GLY A 100 4.43 23.94 -34.46
CA GLY A 100 5.14 22.77 -34.01
C GLY A 100 6.39 23.07 -33.20
N ALA A 101 6.98 22.06 -32.60
CA ALA A 101 8.27 22.16 -31.92
C ALA A 101 9.38 22.57 -32.92
N GLY A 102 10.36 23.32 -32.44
CA GLY A 102 11.54 23.68 -33.26
C GLY A 102 12.73 22.73 -33.09
N ASN A 103 12.65 21.78 -32.16
CA ASN A 103 13.79 20.98 -31.71
C ASN A 103 13.45 19.50 -31.42
N ALA A 104 12.29 19.02 -31.87
CA ALA A 104 11.92 17.60 -31.75
C ALA A 104 12.37 16.76 -32.96
N GLY A 105 12.93 17.43 -34.02
CA GLY A 105 13.46 16.81 -35.22
C GLY A 105 12.50 16.70 -36.39
N LYS A 106 13.06 16.74 -37.61
CA LYS A 106 12.29 16.68 -38.85
C LYS A 106 11.99 15.26 -39.35
N ALA A 107 12.66 14.23 -38.81
CA ALA A 107 12.45 12.85 -39.24
C ALA A 107 11.01 12.39 -38.96
N PRO A 108 10.39 11.60 -39.88
CA PRO A 108 9.08 11.01 -39.65
C PRO A 108 9.06 10.13 -38.37
N PHE A 109 7.99 10.22 -37.60
CA PHE A 109 7.79 9.38 -36.41
C PHE A 109 6.76 8.27 -36.65
N ILE A 110 5.55 8.63 -37.09
CA ILE A 110 4.47 7.71 -37.43
C ILE A 110 3.74 8.29 -38.66
N GLU A 111 3.36 7.44 -39.62
CA GLU A 111 2.53 7.80 -40.76
C GLU A 111 3.00 9.00 -41.60
N GLY A 112 4.32 9.24 -41.65
CA GLY A 112 4.91 10.35 -42.40
C GLY A 112 4.87 11.71 -41.73
N VAL A 113 4.32 11.82 -40.50
CA VAL A 113 4.32 13.07 -39.75
C VAL A 113 5.68 13.27 -39.07
N GLY A 114 6.30 14.41 -39.26
CA GLY A 114 7.56 14.80 -38.62
C GLY A 114 7.36 15.04 -37.12
N ARG A 115 8.43 14.85 -36.33
CA ARG A 115 8.35 15.06 -34.89
C ARG A 115 8.10 16.51 -34.50
N ASN A 116 8.69 17.45 -35.23
CA ASN A 116 8.40 18.88 -35.03
C ASN A 116 6.94 19.23 -35.33
N GLU A 117 6.30 18.49 -36.22
CA GLU A 117 4.92 18.73 -36.62
C GLU A 117 3.90 18.04 -35.69
N GLY A 118 4.27 16.88 -35.12
CA GLY A 118 3.38 16.02 -34.33
C GLY A 118 3.43 16.21 -32.82
N PHE A 119 4.40 16.96 -32.29
CA PHE A 119 4.62 17.08 -30.85
C PHE A 119 4.73 18.53 -30.39
N TYR A 120 4.25 18.78 -29.16
CA TYR A 120 4.63 19.97 -28.42
C TYR A 120 5.98 19.74 -27.72
N SER A 121 6.76 20.80 -27.62
CA SER A 121 8.04 20.82 -26.91
C SER A 121 7.92 21.62 -25.62
N ILE A 122 8.19 20.98 -24.48
CA ILE A 122 8.14 21.59 -23.14
C ILE A 122 9.56 21.64 -22.58
N LEU A 123 10.06 22.84 -22.29
CA LEU A 123 11.33 23.05 -21.61
C LEU A 123 11.09 23.16 -20.09
N GLY A 124 11.63 22.24 -19.31
CA GLY A 124 11.85 22.49 -17.88
C GLY A 124 13.07 23.37 -17.69
N MET A 125 12.90 24.54 -17.06
CA MET A 125 13.96 25.55 -16.89
C MET A 125 14.90 25.15 -15.75
N ILE A 126 15.52 23.97 -15.87
CA ILE A 126 16.58 23.44 -15.00
C ILE A 126 17.79 23.02 -15.83
N ARG A 127 18.95 22.89 -15.20
CA ARG A 127 20.20 22.40 -15.77
C ARG A 127 20.59 21.03 -15.19
N SER A 128 21.67 20.44 -15.68
CA SER A 128 22.09 19.08 -15.33
C SER A 128 22.37 18.84 -13.84
N GLN A 129 22.69 19.88 -13.08
CA GLN A 129 22.92 19.77 -11.63
C GLN A 129 21.65 19.99 -10.78
N ASP A 130 20.57 20.45 -11.38
CA ASP A 130 19.35 20.79 -10.67
C ASP A 130 18.40 19.60 -10.58
N VAL A 131 17.55 19.61 -9.56
CA VAL A 131 16.43 18.68 -9.39
C VAL A 131 15.13 19.44 -9.65
N ALA A 132 14.22 18.82 -10.39
CA ALA A 132 12.92 19.42 -10.66
C ALA A 132 12.12 19.59 -9.35
N SER A 133 11.64 20.80 -9.11
CA SER A 133 10.79 21.10 -7.96
C SER A 133 9.40 20.46 -8.13
N GLU A 134 8.70 20.24 -7.00
CA GLU A 134 7.33 19.76 -7.04
C GLU A 134 6.42 20.73 -7.80
N ALA A 135 6.61 22.05 -7.64
CA ALA A 135 5.84 23.07 -8.34
C ALA A 135 6.01 22.97 -9.87
N MET A 136 7.26 22.81 -10.35
CA MET A 136 7.54 22.58 -11.77
C MET A 136 6.84 21.32 -12.29
N LEU A 137 6.97 20.20 -11.59
CA LEU A 137 6.39 18.92 -12.03
C LEU A 137 4.86 18.96 -12.06
N ARG A 138 4.21 19.60 -11.08
CA ARG A 138 2.78 19.83 -11.09
C ARG A 138 2.34 20.70 -12.26
N SER A 139 3.09 21.75 -12.56
CA SER A 139 2.80 22.64 -13.70
C SER A 139 3.01 21.95 -15.04
N ILE A 140 4.06 21.15 -15.20
CA ILE A 140 4.26 20.32 -16.41
C ILE A 140 3.09 19.34 -16.58
N ARG A 141 2.67 18.64 -15.51
CA ARG A 141 1.52 17.74 -15.53
C ARG A 141 0.23 18.45 -15.93
N ASN A 142 -0.06 19.58 -15.29
CA ASN A 142 -1.27 20.36 -15.59
C ASN A 142 -1.24 20.92 -17.02
N LEU A 143 -0.07 21.32 -17.52
CA LEU A 143 0.11 21.74 -18.90
C LEU A 143 -0.16 20.60 -19.88
N ILE A 144 0.37 19.40 -19.61
CA ILE A 144 0.12 18.21 -20.45
C ILE A 144 -1.38 17.86 -20.44
N ASP A 145 -2.04 17.95 -19.29
CA ASP A 145 -3.50 17.73 -19.18
C ASP A 145 -4.29 18.72 -20.01
N HIS A 146 -3.95 20.00 -19.89
CA HIS A 146 -4.54 21.07 -20.70
C HIS A 146 -4.30 20.86 -22.22
N LEU A 147 -3.07 20.48 -22.60
CA LEU A 147 -2.73 20.19 -23.99
C LEU A 147 -3.51 19.00 -24.57
N ARG A 148 -3.90 18.04 -23.73
CA ARG A 148 -4.72 16.88 -24.13
C ARG A 148 -6.21 17.19 -24.26
N HIS A 149 -6.74 18.05 -23.41
CA HIS A 149 -8.19 18.18 -23.24
C HIS A 149 -8.77 19.57 -23.58
N GLU A 150 -8.03 20.64 -23.32
CA GLU A 150 -8.55 22.02 -23.37
C GLU A 150 -7.90 22.90 -24.45
N ALA A 151 -6.66 22.59 -24.85
CA ALA A 151 -5.93 23.38 -25.84
C ALA A 151 -6.67 23.48 -27.20
N PRO A 152 -6.51 24.59 -27.93
CA PRO A 152 -7.09 24.74 -29.30
C PRO A 152 -6.65 23.63 -30.26
N ARG A 153 -5.41 23.14 -30.09
CA ARG A 153 -4.87 21.97 -30.79
C ARG A 153 -4.51 20.93 -29.76
N LYS A 154 -5.32 19.91 -29.66
CA LYS A 154 -5.15 18.81 -28.67
C LYS A 154 -4.03 17.89 -29.09
N THR A 155 -3.32 17.34 -28.10
CA THR A 155 -2.25 16.37 -28.31
C THR A 155 -2.60 14.98 -27.79
N GLY A 156 -1.86 13.96 -28.23
CA GLY A 156 -1.99 12.58 -27.78
C GLY A 156 -1.30 12.32 -26.43
N LYS A 157 -1.19 11.06 -26.07
CA LYS A 157 -0.72 10.61 -24.74
C LYS A 157 0.79 10.39 -24.67
N ILE A 158 1.52 10.43 -25.78
CA ILE A 158 2.96 10.12 -25.82
C ILE A 158 3.74 11.18 -25.07
N ILE A 159 4.66 10.76 -24.23
CA ILE A 159 5.63 11.62 -23.51
C ILE A 159 7.00 11.04 -23.77
N LEU A 160 7.92 11.84 -24.34
CA LEU A 160 9.24 11.41 -24.71
C LEU A 160 10.33 12.38 -24.25
N PRO A 161 11.55 11.89 -23.95
CA PRO A 161 12.72 12.73 -23.78
C PRO A 161 13.29 13.15 -25.13
N HIS A 162 13.97 14.29 -25.19
CA HIS A 162 14.71 14.71 -26.40
C HIS A 162 15.76 13.66 -26.83
N SER A 163 16.41 13.00 -25.87
CA SER A 163 17.35 11.90 -26.11
C SER A 163 16.76 10.67 -26.79
N PHE A 164 15.43 10.57 -26.91
CA PHE A 164 14.81 9.53 -27.73
C PHE A 164 15.23 9.62 -29.20
N GLN A 165 15.59 10.80 -29.65
CA GLN A 165 15.87 11.07 -31.04
C GLN A 165 17.36 11.32 -31.35
N TYR A 166 18.07 11.95 -30.44
CA TYR A 166 19.45 12.34 -30.59
C TYR A 166 20.31 11.76 -29.48
N ASP A 167 21.56 11.48 -29.75
CA ASP A 167 22.56 11.18 -28.74
C ASP A 167 22.87 12.46 -27.95
N THR A 168 22.07 12.70 -26.92
CA THR A 168 22.12 13.87 -26.06
C THR A 168 21.70 13.53 -24.63
N GLU A 169 22.24 14.26 -23.66
CA GLU A 169 21.79 14.15 -22.25
C GLU A 169 20.43 14.83 -22.00
N CYS A 170 19.90 15.60 -22.97
CA CYS A 170 18.58 16.24 -22.81
C CYS A 170 17.44 15.22 -22.71
N PRO A 171 16.56 15.33 -21.73
CA PRO A 171 16.30 16.46 -20.83
C PRO A 171 17.01 16.40 -19.46
N GLY A 172 18.20 15.82 -19.34
CA GLY A 172 18.94 15.77 -18.08
C GLY A 172 18.17 15.04 -16.98
N ASN A 173 18.08 15.61 -15.79
CA ASN A 173 17.36 15.02 -14.67
C ASN A 173 15.83 14.91 -14.88
N LEU A 174 15.25 15.58 -15.89
CA LEU A 174 13.86 15.38 -16.29
C LEU A 174 13.64 14.07 -17.07
N HIS A 175 14.70 13.38 -17.48
CA HIS A 175 14.61 12.13 -18.22
C HIS A 175 13.81 11.05 -17.46
N MET A 176 13.95 11.00 -16.12
CA MET A 176 13.22 10.07 -15.27
C MET A 176 11.69 10.25 -15.34
N TYR A 177 11.21 11.44 -15.75
CA TYR A 177 9.79 11.75 -15.91
C TYR A 177 9.30 11.63 -17.35
N ALA A 178 10.19 11.67 -18.33
CA ALA A 178 9.87 11.81 -19.75
C ALA A 178 9.33 10.52 -20.38
N ARG A 179 8.25 9.97 -19.81
CA ARG A 179 7.53 8.80 -20.33
C ARG A 179 6.11 8.72 -19.74
N GLN A 180 5.25 7.94 -20.37
CA GLN A 180 3.91 7.63 -19.85
C GLN A 180 3.99 6.89 -18.51
N GLY A 181 2.96 7.07 -17.68
CA GLY A 181 2.85 6.43 -16.37
C GLY A 181 3.69 7.07 -15.25
N THR A 182 4.41 8.16 -15.53
CA THR A 182 5.18 8.91 -14.53
C THR A 182 4.33 10.00 -13.86
N THR A 183 4.93 10.68 -12.87
CA THR A 183 4.22 11.72 -12.10
C THR A 183 3.72 12.89 -12.94
N ILE A 184 4.35 13.19 -14.10
CA ILE A 184 3.89 14.24 -15.02
C ILE A 184 2.83 13.77 -16.02
N ASP A 185 2.53 12.47 -16.10
CA ASP A 185 1.45 11.94 -16.93
C ASP A 185 0.10 12.12 -16.21
N PRO A 186 -0.84 12.93 -16.75
CA PRO A 186 -2.16 13.11 -16.14
C PRO A 186 -2.97 11.82 -16.01
N SER A 187 -2.67 10.81 -16.84
CA SER A 187 -3.34 9.50 -16.77
C SER A 187 -2.84 8.60 -15.63
N ALA A 188 -1.73 8.96 -14.97
CA ALA A 188 -1.14 8.20 -13.88
C ALA A 188 -1.38 8.88 -12.53
N PRO A 189 -1.34 8.15 -11.39
CA PRO A 189 -1.39 8.74 -10.06
C PRO A 189 -0.25 9.75 -9.83
N TRP A 190 -0.51 10.78 -9.05
CA TRP A 190 0.53 11.67 -8.56
C TRP A 190 1.37 10.98 -7.50
N ARG A 191 2.71 10.90 -7.72
CA ARG A 191 3.66 10.24 -6.80
C ARG A 191 4.68 11.20 -6.19
N GLY A 192 4.55 12.51 -6.42
CA GLY A 192 5.55 13.49 -6.01
C GLY A 192 6.81 13.49 -6.88
N PRO A 193 7.85 14.25 -6.48
CA PRO A 193 9.16 14.23 -7.14
C PRO A 193 9.85 12.87 -6.99
N ALA A 194 10.54 12.44 -8.04
CA ALA A 194 11.43 11.28 -8.00
C ALA A 194 12.80 11.66 -7.41
N ASP A 195 13.49 10.69 -6.82
CA ASP A 195 14.84 10.89 -6.27
C ASP A 195 15.90 10.65 -7.34
N ILE A 196 16.74 11.68 -7.58
CA ILE A 196 17.81 11.61 -8.59
C ILE A 196 18.86 10.54 -8.26
N TYR A 197 19.13 10.28 -6.99
CA TYR A 197 20.12 9.29 -6.58
C TYR A 197 19.58 7.88 -6.72
N VAL A 198 18.29 7.67 -6.46
CA VAL A 198 17.59 6.42 -6.80
C VAL A 198 17.62 6.20 -8.31
N TYR A 199 17.35 7.22 -9.13
CA TYR A 199 17.44 7.13 -10.58
C TYR A 199 18.84 6.75 -11.07
N ARG A 200 19.89 7.42 -10.54
CA ARG A 200 21.29 7.08 -10.85
C ARG A 200 21.65 5.66 -10.42
N THR A 201 21.12 5.21 -9.27
CA THR A 201 21.29 3.83 -8.80
C THR A 201 20.69 2.84 -9.79
N GLN A 202 19.47 3.09 -10.25
CA GLN A 202 18.76 2.24 -11.23
C GLN A 202 19.53 2.16 -12.55
N LYS A 203 20.00 3.29 -13.07
CA LYS A 203 20.85 3.31 -14.29
C LYS A 203 22.14 2.52 -14.10
N TRP A 204 22.84 2.75 -13.00
CA TRP A 204 24.12 2.10 -12.75
C TRP A 204 23.96 0.58 -12.59
N VAL A 205 22.98 0.11 -11.81
CA VAL A 205 22.78 -1.33 -11.59
C VAL A 205 22.43 -2.05 -12.90
N ASN A 206 21.63 -1.40 -13.78
CA ASN A 206 21.35 -1.94 -15.11
C ASN A 206 22.63 -2.00 -15.98
N ALA A 207 23.36 -0.89 -16.07
CA ALA A 207 24.57 -0.82 -16.90
C ALA A 207 25.65 -1.82 -16.45
N THR A 208 25.73 -2.10 -15.14
CA THR A 208 26.75 -2.98 -14.58
C THR A 208 26.38 -4.46 -14.69
N TYR A 209 25.10 -4.81 -14.48
CA TYR A 209 24.70 -6.21 -14.30
C TYR A 209 23.77 -6.76 -15.38
N ILE A 210 23.44 -5.99 -16.42
CA ILE A 210 22.52 -6.44 -17.47
C ILE A 210 22.96 -7.75 -18.15
N ALA A 211 24.27 -8.02 -18.21
CA ALA A 211 24.83 -9.25 -18.76
C ALA A 211 24.94 -10.40 -17.75
N ALA A 212 24.65 -10.17 -16.46
CA ALA A 212 24.73 -11.21 -15.45
C ALA A 212 23.61 -12.23 -15.62
N PRO A 213 23.89 -13.55 -15.59
CA PRO A 213 22.86 -14.56 -15.75
C PRO A 213 21.73 -14.44 -14.71
N GLY A 214 20.50 -14.35 -15.17
CA GLY A 214 19.30 -14.21 -14.33
C GLY A 214 18.96 -12.78 -13.91
N TYR A 215 19.77 -11.78 -14.26
CA TYR A 215 19.46 -10.38 -13.94
C TYR A 215 18.22 -9.89 -14.67
N VAL A 216 17.38 -9.15 -13.94
CA VAL A 216 16.15 -8.54 -14.47
C VAL A 216 16.28 -7.02 -14.45
N PHE A 217 16.04 -6.41 -15.60
CA PHE A 217 16.15 -4.96 -15.80
C PHE A 217 15.27 -4.17 -14.82
N CYS A 218 15.87 -3.19 -14.16
CA CYS A 218 15.19 -2.27 -13.25
C CYS A 218 14.63 -1.05 -14.03
N PRO A 219 13.33 -0.74 -13.97
CA PRO A 219 12.80 0.49 -14.53
C PRO A 219 13.46 1.74 -13.92
N GLU A 220 14.02 2.60 -14.76
CA GLU A 220 14.77 3.79 -14.35
C GLU A 220 13.79 4.94 -14.07
N THR A 221 13.18 4.97 -12.89
CA THR A 221 12.08 5.87 -12.53
C THR A 221 12.44 6.92 -11.49
N GLY A 222 13.53 6.72 -10.74
CA GLY A 222 13.83 7.51 -9.56
C GLY A 222 12.91 7.26 -8.35
N TYR A 223 12.02 6.28 -8.43
CA TYR A 223 11.22 5.82 -7.29
C TYR A 223 11.71 4.47 -6.82
N THR A 224 11.88 4.32 -5.51
CA THR A 224 12.14 3.01 -4.92
C THR A 224 10.92 2.14 -5.07
N GLY A 225 11.12 0.92 -5.55
CA GLY A 225 10.10 -0.11 -5.68
C GLY A 225 10.74 -1.49 -5.64
N TRP A 226 9.90 -2.54 -5.65
CA TRP A 226 10.39 -3.92 -5.65
C TRP A 226 11.43 -4.17 -6.74
N ASN A 227 11.20 -3.70 -7.98
CA ASN A 227 12.16 -3.88 -9.06
C ASN A 227 13.54 -3.30 -8.72
N THR A 228 13.60 -2.13 -8.05
CA THR A 228 14.87 -1.51 -7.66
C THR A 228 15.61 -2.36 -6.62
N VAL A 229 14.94 -2.72 -5.53
CA VAL A 229 15.59 -3.49 -4.44
C VAL A 229 15.95 -4.91 -4.87
N LEU A 230 15.15 -5.52 -5.77
CA LEU A 230 15.44 -6.84 -6.33
C LEU A 230 16.62 -6.81 -7.30
N SER A 231 16.76 -5.77 -8.14
CA SER A 231 17.93 -5.59 -9.00
C SER A 231 19.20 -5.33 -8.20
N LEU A 232 19.12 -4.54 -7.12
CA LEU A 232 20.24 -4.37 -6.18
C LEU A 232 20.60 -5.71 -5.49
N THR A 233 19.61 -6.53 -5.13
CA THR A 233 19.84 -7.89 -4.59
C THR A 233 20.56 -8.77 -5.59
N GLN A 234 20.17 -8.74 -6.86
CA GLN A 234 20.84 -9.49 -7.91
C GLN A 234 22.28 -8.99 -8.17
N GLY A 235 22.50 -7.67 -8.12
CA GLY A 235 23.85 -7.10 -8.15
C GLY A 235 24.72 -7.59 -6.99
N LEU A 236 24.18 -7.58 -5.76
CA LEU A 236 24.86 -8.14 -4.58
C LEU A 236 25.19 -9.63 -4.77
N GLN A 237 24.26 -10.44 -5.26
CA GLN A 237 24.47 -11.86 -5.54
C GLN A 237 25.59 -12.06 -6.54
N HIS A 238 25.64 -11.28 -7.62
CA HIS A 238 26.71 -11.33 -8.61
C HIS A 238 28.08 -11.07 -7.98
N GLU A 239 28.20 -10.00 -7.18
CA GLU A 239 29.45 -9.66 -6.47
C GLU A 239 29.85 -10.72 -5.43
N LEU A 240 28.89 -11.47 -4.90
CA LEU A 240 29.11 -12.60 -4.01
C LEU A 240 29.44 -13.91 -4.74
N GLY A 241 29.46 -13.92 -6.08
CA GLY A 241 29.74 -15.09 -6.91
C GLY A 241 28.54 -16.06 -7.03
N ILE A 242 27.32 -15.61 -6.76
CA ILE A 242 26.11 -16.40 -6.95
C ILE A 242 25.64 -16.27 -8.40
N SER A 243 25.54 -17.38 -9.12
CA SER A 243 25.09 -17.43 -10.50
C SER A 243 24.28 -18.71 -10.76
N PRO A 244 23.11 -18.65 -11.44
CA PRO A 244 22.43 -17.41 -11.84
C PRO A 244 21.91 -16.59 -10.64
N THR A 245 21.77 -15.28 -10.84
CA THR A 245 21.17 -14.40 -9.82
C THR A 245 19.65 -14.59 -9.80
N VAL A 246 19.02 -14.34 -8.64
CA VAL A 246 17.57 -14.49 -8.47
C VAL A 246 16.98 -13.26 -7.74
N GLN A 247 15.73 -12.94 -8.02
CA GLN A 247 15.01 -11.86 -7.38
C GLN A 247 14.55 -12.20 -5.94
N ASN A 248 15.46 -12.72 -5.13
CA ASN A 248 15.17 -13.08 -3.74
C ASN A 248 16.43 -13.03 -2.87
N PHE A 249 16.34 -12.34 -1.72
CA PHE A 249 17.37 -12.41 -0.67
C PHE A 249 17.09 -13.62 0.25
N GLY A 250 17.34 -14.82 -0.26
CA GLY A 250 17.12 -16.08 0.44
C GLY A 250 18.28 -16.49 1.36
N PRO A 251 18.19 -17.71 1.96
CA PRO A 251 19.23 -18.25 2.83
C PRO A 251 20.61 -18.35 2.17
N GLY A 252 20.68 -18.63 0.86
CA GLY A 252 21.94 -18.68 0.11
C GLY A 252 22.65 -17.32 0.09
N THR A 253 21.92 -16.24 -0.23
CA THR A 253 22.46 -14.87 -0.20
C THR A 253 22.84 -14.47 1.22
N PHE A 254 21.98 -14.77 2.21
CA PHE A 254 22.26 -14.49 3.62
C PHE A 254 23.57 -15.15 4.10
N ASN A 255 23.76 -16.43 3.81
CA ASN A 255 24.97 -17.17 4.19
C ASN A 255 26.20 -16.67 3.43
N ALA A 256 26.07 -16.33 2.15
CA ALA A 256 27.17 -15.77 1.36
C ALA A 256 27.65 -14.42 1.93
N VAL A 257 26.73 -13.55 2.36
CA VAL A 257 27.08 -12.32 3.08
C VAL A 257 27.73 -12.63 4.42
N LYS A 258 27.15 -13.55 5.21
CA LYS A 258 27.68 -13.95 6.52
C LYS A 258 29.13 -14.46 6.45
N ASN A 259 29.48 -15.17 5.40
CA ASN A 259 30.85 -15.69 5.20
C ASN A 259 31.85 -14.58 4.82
N ARG A 260 31.41 -13.37 4.56
CA ARG A 260 32.22 -12.21 4.15
C ARG A 260 32.05 -11.01 5.07
N GLU A 261 31.72 -11.23 6.35
CA GLU A 261 31.48 -10.18 7.35
C GLU A 261 32.73 -9.34 7.72
N SER A 262 33.75 -9.22 6.86
CA SER A 262 34.92 -8.39 7.14
C SER A 262 34.87 -7.06 6.37
N VAL A 263 34.94 -5.97 7.09
CA VAL A 263 35.02 -4.59 6.57
C VAL A 263 36.11 -4.40 5.49
N PRO A 264 37.33 -4.99 5.59
CA PRO A 264 38.37 -4.81 4.57
C PRO A 264 37.99 -5.32 3.17
N GLU A 265 37.18 -6.36 3.06
CA GLU A 265 36.75 -6.88 1.75
C GLU A 265 35.66 -6.00 1.14
N PHE A 266 34.75 -5.48 1.97
CA PHE A 266 33.73 -4.54 1.56
C PHE A 266 34.34 -3.22 1.03
N GLU A 267 35.30 -2.64 1.75
CA GLU A 267 35.96 -1.39 1.37
C GLU A 267 36.81 -1.51 0.08
N ARG A 268 37.18 -2.72 -0.33
CA ARG A 268 37.99 -2.96 -1.54
C ARG A 268 37.14 -3.22 -2.80
N ASN A 269 35.87 -3.53 -2.66
CA ASN A 269 34.98 -3.78 -3.80
C ASN A 269 34.10 -2.56 -4.06
N GLU A 270 34.45 -1.79 -5.08
CA GLU A 270 33.73 -0.58 -5.45
C GLU A 270 32.25 -0.83 -5.78
N ASN A 271 31.93 -1.98 -6.39
CA ASN A 271 30.56 -2.32 -6.73
C ASN A 271 29.72 -2.63 -5.47
N LEU A 272 30.30 -3.33 -4.48
CA LEU A 272 29.61 -3.56 -3.19
C LEU A 272 29.33 -2.22 -2.48
N LEU A 273 30.29 -1.28 -2.49
CA LEU A 273 30.09 0.06 -1.92
C LEU A 273 28.97 0.81 -2.62
N ARG A 274 28.95 0.76 -3.96
CA ARG A 274 27.88 1.40 -4.77
C ARG A 274 26.53 0.77 -4.52
N LEU A 275 26.45 -0.57 -4.43
CA LEU A 275 25.20 -1.27 -4.08
C LEU A 275 24.67 -0.84 -2.72
N TYR A 276 25.57 -0.70 -1.75
CA TYR A 276 25.20 -0.29 -0.41
C TYR A 276 24.73 1.16 -0.35
N ASN A 277 25.47 2.09 -0.97
CA ASN A 277 25.07 3.49 -1.09
C ASN A 277 23.73 3.62 -1.83
N GLY A 278 23.56 2.88 -2.93
CA GLY A 278 22.29 2.83 -3.65
C GLY A 278 21.13 2.31 -2.78
N ALA A 279 21.37 1.30 -1.95
CA ALA A 279 20.36 0.80 -1.01
C ALA A 279 20.03 1.82 0.09
N LEU A 280 21.01 2.57 0.62
CA LEU A 280 20.77 3.68 1.55
C LEU A 280 19.90 4.76 0.91
N TRP A 281 20.20 5.18 -0.33
CA TRP A 281 19.37 6.13 -1.08
C TRP A 281 17.93 5.63 -1.23
N CYS A 282 17.76 4.35 -1.57
CA CYS A 282 16.43 3.73 -1.68
C CYS A 282 15.64 3.74 -0.37
N LYS A 283 16.32 3.89 0.77
CA LYS A 283 15.70 4.00 2.11
C LYS A 283 15.58 5.44 2.62
N GLY A 284 15.95 6.42 1.81
CA GLY A 284 15.91 7.84 2.18
C GLY A 284 17.03 8.26 3.13
N TYR A 285 18.15 7.54 3.16
CA TYR A 285 19.34 7.93 3.88
C TYR A 285 20.35 8.55 2.92
N TRP A 286 20.95 9.65 3.34
CA TRP A 286 21.99 10.31 2.56
C TRP A 286 23.25 9.43 2.52
N ALA A 287 23.83 9.22 1.37
CA ALA A 287 25.07 8.46 1.22
C ALA A 287 26.12 9.28 0.47
N SER A 288 27.37 8.87 0.54
CA SER A 288 28.45 9.50 -0.24
C SER A 288 28.09 9.53 -1.71
N GLN A 289 28.56 10.59 -2.39
CA GLN A 289 28.24 10.78 -3.81
C GLN A 289 28.51 9.49 -4.58
N PHE A 290 27.61 9.14 -5.45
CA PHE A 290 27.45 7.86 -6.13
C PHE A 290 28.72 7.27 -6.76
N LEU A 291 29.73 8.10 -7.02
CA LEU A 291 30.97 7.70 -7.70
C LEU A 291 32.19 7.62 -6.77
N GLY A 292 32.04 7.90 -5.48
CA GLY A 292 33.18 8.07 -4.58
C GLY A 292 33.15 7.16 -3.38
N GLY A 293 33.25 5.91 -3.44
CA GLY A 293 33.57 5.03 -2.32
C GLY A 293 32.75 5.24 -1.05
N TRP A 294 33.15 4.63 0.02
CA TRP A 294 32.55 4.78 1.36
C TRP A 294 33.16 6.02 2.05
N GLY A 295 32.35 7.00 2.41
CA GLY A 295 32.77 8.22 3.07
C GLY A 295 32.06 8.47 4.39
N GLU A 296 32.41 9.59 5.05
CA GLU A 296 31.82 9.99 6.34
C GLU A 296 30.29 10.12 6.25
N GLU A 297 29.76 10.55 5.13
CA GLU A 297 28.30 10.67 4.90
C GLU A 297 27.59 9.31 4.91
N SER A 298 28.17 8.30 4.25
CA SER A 298 27.65 6.91 4.26
C SER A 298 27.73 6.30 5.65
N GLU A 299 28.83 6.55 6.36
CA GLU A 299 29.02 6.09 7.72
C GLU A 299 28.00 6.74 8.69
N ALA A 300 27.79 8.04 8.58
CA ALA A 300 26.81 8.76 9.39
C ALA A 300 25.38 8.24 9.13
N SER A 301 25.03 7.98 7.87
CA SER A 301 23.75 7.43 7.48
C SER A 301 23.55 6.01 7.94
N LEU A 302 24.59 5.18 7.90
CA LEU A 302 24.54 3.83 8.43
C LEU A 302 24.32 3.83 9.96
N ARG A 303 24.98 4.71 10.69
CA ARG A 303 24.75 4.90 12.13
C ARG A 303 23.32 5.34 12.41
N GLN A 304 22.78 6.26 11.61
CA GLN A 304 21.40 6.69 11.74
C GLN A 304 20.42 5.54 11.44
N LEU A 305 20.68 4.74 10.40
CA LEU A 305 19.89 3.54 10.09
C LEU A 305 19.86 2.56 11.26
N TYR A 306 21.01 2.27 11.88
CA TYR A 306 21.08 1.42 13.07
C TYR A 306 20.24 1.98 14.23
N ALA A 307 20.38 3.27 14.52
CA ALA A 307 19.56 3.93 15.53
C ALA A 307 18.05 3.86 15.20
N ASP A 308 17.70 4.06 13.94
CA ASP A 308 16.32 3.96 13.47
C ASP A 308 15.77 2.53 13.57
N MET A 309 16.62 1.52 13.40
CA MET A 309 16.30 0.10 13.62
C MET A 309 16.24 -0.29 15.12
N GLY A 310 16.59 0.62 16.04
CA GLY A 310 16.70 0.34 17.47
C GLY A 310 17.95 -0.44 17.87
N LEU A 311 18.97 -0.46 17.02
CA LEU A 311 20.21 -1.21 17.24
C LEU A 311 21.29 -0.31 17.85
N ASP A 312 22.08 -0.86 18.76
CA ASP A 312 23.26 -0.19 19.30
C ASP A 312 24.45 -0.36 18.34
N HIS A 313 24.89 0.75 17.74
CA HIS A 313 26.03 0.74 16.84
C HIS A 313 27.39 0.79 17.57
N ALA A 314 27.43 1.06 18.88
CA ALA A 314 28.69 1.04 19.63
C ALA A 314 29.36 -0.34 19.63
N ASN A 315 28.57 -1.40 19.55
CA ASN A 315 29.03 -2.77 19.39
C ASN A 315 29.17 -3.23 17.92
N ALA A 316 28.77 -2.40 16.99
CA ALA A 316 28.74 -2.71 15.58
C ALA A 316 30.01 -2.29 14.81
N GLY A 317 31.00 -1.69 15.47
CA GLY A 317 32.13 -0.98 14.90
C GLY A 317 33.05 -1.76 13.93
N GLN A 318 32.91 -3.07 13.79
CA GLN A 318 33.63 -3.87 12.79
C GLN A 318 32.70 -4.68 11.87
N ARG A 319 31.37 -4.66 12.08
CA ARG A 319 30.39 -5.47 11.34
C ARG A 319 29.35 -4.64 10.60
N LEU A 320 29.44 -3.32 10.68
CA LEU A 320 28.39 -2.40 10.27
C LEU A 320 27.91 -2.63 8.84
N ALA A 321 28.85 -2.73 7.91
CA ALA A 321 28.52 -2.73 6.49
C ALA A 321 27.97 -4.07 5.98
N MET A 322 28.48 -5.20 6.48
CA MET A 322 28.19 -6.54 5.95
C MET A 322 27.31 -7.40 6.88
N TRP A 323 26.69 -6.85 7.91
CA TRP A 323 25.79 -7.66 8.73
C TRP A 323 24.58 -8.12 7.90
N PRO A 324 24.38 -9.45 7.72
CA PRO A 324 23.37 -9.98 6.80
C PRO A 324 21.96 -9.50 7.07
N HIS A 325 21.60 -9.30 8.34
CA HIS A 325 20.27 -8.79 8.72
C HIS A 325 20.03 -7.37 8.21
N VAL A 326 21.03 -6.46 8.32
CA VAL A 326 20.93 -5.08 7.84
C VAL A 326 20.89 -5.04 6.32
N LEU A 327 21.77 -5.77 5.61
CA LEU A 327 21.75 -5.85 4.15
C LEU A 327 20.41 -6.39 3.63
N LYS A 328 19.89 -7.47 4.25
CA LYS A 328 18.58 -8.00 3.89
C LYS A 328 17.47 -6.94 4.07
N SER A 329 17.53 -6.18 5.16
CA SER A 329 16.55 -5.14 5.46
C SER A 329 16.64 -3.95 4.51
N LEU A 330 17.85 -3.56 4.10
CA LEU A 330 18.07 -2.53 3.08
C LEU A 330 17.53 -2.95 1.71
N LEU A 331 17.61 -4.24 1.38
CA LEU A 331 17.21 -4.83 0.10
C LEU A 331 15.78 -5.42 0.13
N ARG A 332 14.91 -4.89 1.00
CA ARG A 332 13.46 -5.10 1.05
C ARG A 332 12.73 -3.77 0.97
N MET A 333 11.40 -3.77 0.99
CA MET A 333 10.59 -2.53 0.99
C MET A 333 10.32 -1.99 2.40
N ASP A 334 10.87 -2.60 3.44
CA ASP A 334 10.69 -2.19 4.84
C ASP A 334 11.21 -0.76 5.07
N GLN A 335 10.52 0.01 5.92
CA GLN A 335 10.93 1.34 6.33
C GLN A 335 11.39 1.34 7.80
N PHE A 336 12.39 2.19 8.10
CA PHE A 336 12.94 2.30 9.47
C PHE A 336 12.76 3.68 10.08
N ARG A 337 12.15 4.60 9.34
CA ARG A 337 11.69 5.90 9.83
C ARG A 337 10.18 5.88 9.99
N LEU A 338 9.70 6.65 10.98
CA LEU A 338 8.26 6.81 11.19
C LEU A 338 7.62 7.36 9.91
N VAL A 339 6.64 6.62 9.39
CA VAL A 339 5.91 7.02 8.19
C VAL A 339 4.69 7.89 8.54
N PRO A 340 4.15 8.66 7.61
CA PRO A 340 2.88 9.35 7.83
C PRO A 340 1.79 8.36 8.26
N GLY A 341 1.14 8.63 9.41
CA GLY A 341 0.16 7.73 10.01
C GLY A 341 0.75 6.63 10.90
N GLY A 342 2.07 6.49 10.98
CA GLY A 342 2.73 5.57 11.89
C GLY A 342 2.67 6.05 13.35
N ASP A 343 2.56 5.10 14.28
CA ASP A 343 2.51 5.35 15.72
C ASP A 343 3.92 5.27 16.36
N PRO A 344 4.39 6.30 17.09
CA PRO A 344 5.70 6.28 17.73
C PRO A 344 5.88 5.17 18.78
N HIS A 345 4.81 4.75 19.45
CA HIS A 345 4.89 3.67 20.45
C HIS A 345 4.99 2.29 19.76
N VAL A 346 4.29 2.10 18.64
CA VAL A 346 4.47 0.91 17.79
C VAL A 346 5.91 0.86 17.30
N ARG A 347 6.48 2.01 16.86
CA ARG A 347 7.90 2.09 16.48
C ARG A 347 8.84 1.69 17.61
N ALA A 348 8.57 2.12 18.83
CA ALA A 348 9.38 1.74 20.01
C ALA A 348 9.30 0.22 20.28
N ILE A 349 8.13 -0.42 20.06
CA ILE A 349 7.98 -1.88 20.13
C ILE A 349 8.83 -2.55 19.04
N GLN A 350 8.76 -2.08 17.82
CA GLN A 350 9.53 -2.59 16.67
C GLN A 350 11.04 -2.52 16.96
N GLN A 351 11.53 -1.38 17.42
CA GLN A 351 12.93 -1.18 17.81
C GLN A 351 13.38 -2.13 18.93
N ARG A 352 12.53 -2.34 19.96
CA ARG A 352 12.84 -3.29 21.01
C ARG A 352 12.88 -4.73 20.52
N LEU A 353 11.99 -5.12 19.63
CA LEU A 353 12.02 -6.45 19.00
C LEU A 353 13.35 -6.69 18.28
N ASN A 354 13.80 -5.73 17.50
CA ASN A 354 15.09 -5.78 16.80
C ASN A 354 16.28 -5.87 17.76
N ALA A 355 16.34 -4.98 18.73
CA ALA A 355 17.44 -4.90 19.69
C ALA A 355 17.53 -6.17 20.55
N ARG A 356 16.41 -6.60 21.12
CA ARG A 356 16.40 -7.70 22.09
C ARG A 356 16.48 -9.07 21.45
N TYR A 357 15.67 -9.31 20.40
CA TYR A 357 15.44 -10.67 19.91
C TYR A 357 16.22 -11.01 18.63
N VAL A 358 16.54 -10.01 17.79
CA VAL A 358 17.39 -10.22 16.63
C VAL A 358 18.86 -10.00 16.98
N ALA A 359 19.21 -8.84 17.51
CA ALA A 359 20.62 -8.52 17.81
C ALA A 359 21.10 -9.15 19.14
N GLY A 360 20.28 -9.11 20.20
CA GLY A 360 20.66 -9.60 21.53
C GLY A 360 20.59 -11.13 21.65
N ILE A 361 19.40 -11.71 21.47
CA ILE A 361 19.18 -13.17 21.58
C ILE A 361 19.64 -13.91 20.32
N GLY A 362 19.43 -13.33 19.15
CA GLY A 362 19.75 -13.97 17.86
C GLY A 362 18.79 -15.11 17.51
N ILE A 363 17.47 -14.91 17.62
CA ILE A 363 16.48 -15.92 17.22
C ILE A 363 16.69 -16.25 15.73
N PRO A 364 17.05 -17.50 15.35
CA PRO A 364 17.47 -17.81 13.99
C PRO A 364 16.41 -17.56 12.91
N ALA A 365 15.13 -17.74 13.25
CA ALA A 365 14.02 -17.53 12.34
C ALA A 365 13.62 -16.04 12.19
N MET A 366 14.11 -15.15 13.08
CA MET A 366 13.68 -13.76 13.13
C MET A 366 14.58 -12.87 12.29
N SER A 367 13.99 -12.10 11.39
CA SER A 367 14.64 -10.99 10.69
C SER A 367 14.37 -9.67 11.42
N LEU A 368 15.12 -8.61 11.08
CA LEU A 368 14.78 -7.26 11.54
C LEU A 368 13.38 -6.92 11.03
N VAL A 369 12.53 -6.43 11.93
CA VAL A 369 11.22 -5.91 11.59
C VAL A 369 11.32 -4.44 11.22
N PRO A 370 10.43 -3.91 10.34
CA PRO A 370 10.40 -2.49 10.03
C PRO A 370 10.18 -1.66 11.31
N CYS A 371 10.66 -0.40 11.32
CA CYS A 371 10.51 0.54 12.43
C CYS A 371 9.77 1.80 11.98
N ASP A 372 8.66 1.59 11.29
CA ASP A 372 7.84 2.59 10.61
C ASP A 372 6.63 3.08 11.42
N GLY A 373 6.36 2.42 12.55
CA GLY A 373 5.20 2.71 13.40
C GLY A 373 3.92 2.02 12.94
N ILE A 374 3.98 1.12 11.94
CA ILE A 374 2.82 0.35 11.46
C ILE A 374 2.92 -1.09 11.95
N TYR A 375 1.83 -1.61 12.51
CA TYR A 375 1.76 -3.01 12.92
C TYR A 375 1.49 -3.89 11.70
N SER A 376 2.55 -4.38 11.08
CA SER A 376 2.52 -5.23 9.89
C SER A 376 2.61 -6.71 10.23
N ARG A 377 2.50 -7.57 9.21
CA ARG A 377 2.70 -9.03 9.35
C ARG A 377 4.07 -9.39 9.91
N ASP A 378 5.13 -8.72 9.46
CA ASP A 378 6.49 -8.95 9.96
C ASP A 378 6.61 -8.59 11.45
N VAL A 379 5.95 -7.51 11.89
CA VAL A 379 5.91 -7.10 13.30
C VAL A 379 5.11 -8.09 14.15
N GLN A 380 3.96 -8.54 13.65
CA GLN A 380 3.14 -9.56 14.32
C GLN A 380 3.91 -10.88 14.48
N GLN A 381 4.60 -11.34 13.43
CA GLN A 381 5.43 -12.54 13.50
C GLN A 381 6.64 -12.34 14.46
N GLY A 382 7.27 -11.17 14.41
CA GLY A 382 8.36 -10.83 15.33
C GLY A 382 7.91 -10.81 16.79
N LEU A 383 6.75 -10.21 17.07
CA LEU A 383 6.12 -10.23 18.41
C LEU A 383 5.81 -11.67 18.85
N MET A 384 5.27 -12.49 17.95
CA MET A 384 4.99 -13.90 18.22
C MET A 384 6.27 -14.68 18.53
N MET A 385 7.34 -14.51 17.75
CA MET A 385 8.63 -15.17 18.00
C MET A 385 9.23 -14.76 19.36
N ALA A 386 9.12 -13.49 19.71
CA ALA A 386 9.55 -13.00 21.02
C ALA A 386 8.75 -13.64 22.17
N ILE A 387 7.43 -13.76 22.02
CA ILE A 387 6.56 -14.43 23.00
C ILE A 387 6.89 -15.93 23.11
N GLN A 388 7.13 -16.59 21.97
CA GLN A 388 7.57 -17.99 21.94
C GLN A 388 8.85 -18.19 22.73
N TYR A 389 9.84 -17.30 22.52
CA TYR A 389 11.09 -17.32 23.30
C TYR A 389 10.86 -17.14 24.79
N GLU A 390 10.15 -16.09 25.17
CA GLU A 390 9.90 -15.74 26.61
C GLU A 390 8.97 -16.77 27.31
N THR A 391 8.24 -17.57 26.57
CA THR A 391 7.45 -18.68 27.10
C THR A 391 8.20 -20.01 27.18
N GLY A 392 9.50 -20.02 26.76
CA GLY A 392 10.39 -21.17 26.91
C GLY A 392 10.38 -22.13 25.73
N ILE A 393 9.86 -21.74 24.57
CA ILE A 393 9.99 -22.56 23.35
C ILE A 393 11.45 -22.53 22.91
N ALA A 394 11.99 -23.71 22.59
CA ALA A 394 13.38 -23.86 22.17
C ALA A 394 13.69 -23.04 20.91
N LEU A 395 14.86 -22.37 20.86
CA LEU A 395 15.27 -21.47 19.79
C LEU A 395 15.05 -22.04 18.37
N GLY A 396 15.39 -23.32 18.16
CA GLY A 396 15.21 -23.99 16.87
C GLY A 396 13.76 -24.32 16.48
N SER A 397 12.82 -24.15 17.40
CA SER A 397 11.38 -24.41 17.20
C SER A 397 10.56 -23.13 17.09
N ILE A 398 11.17 -21.98 17.30
CA ILE A 398 10.52 -20.67 17.17
C ILE A 398 10.27 -20.40 15.69
N ASN A 399 9.02 -20.06 15.35
CA ASN A 399 8.59 -19.93 13.95
C ASN A 399 7.64 -18.75 13.67
N GLY A 400 7.18 -18.05 14.72
CA GLY A 400 6.26 -16.91 14.57
C GLY A 400 4.80 -17.27 14.28
N TYR A 401 4.39 -18.54 14.39
CA TYR A 401 3.01 -18.97 14.19
C TYR A 401 2.32 -19.29 15.51
N PHE A 402 1.03 -18.98 15.60
CA PHE A 402 0.18 -19.33 16.75
C PHE A 402 -0.26 -20.80 16.69
N GLY A 403 0.71 -21.72 16.59
CA GLY A 403 0.49 -23.15 16.49
C GLY A 403 0.30 -23.84 17.85
N PRO A 404 0.08 -25.18 17.86
CA PRO A 404 -0.19 -25.95 19.08
C PRO A 404 0.86 -25.76 20.17
N GLY A 405 2.15 -25.64 19.82
CA GLY A 405 3.23 -25.42 20.79
C GLY A 405 3.09 -24.06 21.51
N THR A 406 2.80 -22.99 20.78
CA THR A 406 2.56 -21.66 21.35
C THR A 406 1.31 -21.65 22.23
N GLN A 407 0.22 -22.28 21.75
CA GLN A 407 -1.01 -22.42 22.52
C GLN A 407 -0.79 -23.18 23.84
N ALA A 408 -0.09 -24.31 23.80
CA ALA A 408 0.22 -25.10 24.97
C ALA A 408 1.10 -24.32 25.99
N ALA A 409 2.11 -23.60 25.49
CA ALA A 409 2.96 -22.76 26.34
C ALA A 409 2.17 -21.66 27.05
N LEU A 410 1.25 -20.97 26.35
CA LEU A 410 0.39 -19.94 26.92
C LEU A 410 -0.66 -20.51 27.88
N LYS A 411 -1.29 -21.65 27.53
CA LYS A 411 -2.24 -22.37 28.43
C LYS A 411 -1.56 -22.82 29.71
N GLY A 412 -0.32 -23.37 29.63
CA GLY A 412 0.44 -23.82 30.77
C GLY A 412 0.81 -22.72 31.77
N ARG A 413 0.88 -21.47 31.32
CA ARG A 413 1.15 -20.32 32.20
C ARG A 413 -0.10 -19.85 32.97
N GLY A 414 -1.29 -20.10 32.45
CA GLY A 414 -2.54 -19.60 33.01
C GLY A 414 -2.54 -18.07 33.14
N SER A 415 -3.04 -17.57 34.27
CA SER A 415 -3.05 -16.12 34.60
C SER A 415 -1.89 -15.70 35.53
N ALA A 416 -0.77 -16.41 35.47
CA ALA A 416 0.40 -16.10 36.30
C ALA A 416 0.88 -14.66 36.08
N THR A 417 1.40 -14.03 37.15
CA THR A 417 1.94 -12.69 37.08
C THR A 417 3.07 -12.61 36.06
N LEU A 418 2.92 -11.73 35.07
CA LEU A 418 3.96 -11.47 34.07
C LEU A 418 5.06 -10.58 34.61
N THR A 419 6.29 -10.89 34.31
CA THR A 419 7.49 -10.13 34.71
C THR A 419 8.40 -9.92 33.51
N GLY A 420 9.33 -8.98 33.60
CA GLY A 420 10.37 -8.76 32.61
C GLY A 420 9.82 -8.53 31.19
N ASP A 421 10.50 -9.16 30.23
CA ASP A 421 10.18 -8.98 28.81
C ASP A 421 8.82 -9.56 28.42
N LEU A 422 8.39 -10.67 29.03
CA LEU A 422 7.06 -11.23 28.73
C LEU A 422 5.93 -10.26 29.11
N ARG A 423 6.08 -9.53 30.22
CA ARG A 423 5.14 -8.46 30.61
C ARG A 423 5.12 -7.34 29.57
N TYR A 424 6.32 -6.92 29.11
CA TYR A 424 6.42 -5.91 28.06
C TYR A 424 5.71 -6.36 26.77
N LEU A 425 5.93 -7.61 26.31
CA LEU A 425 5.32 -8.15 25.12
C LEU A 425 3.79 -8.26 25.25
N PHE A 426 3.28 -8.64 26.41
CA PHE A 426 1.83 -8.63 26.68
C PHE A 426 1.23 -7.24 26.51
N ARG A 427 1.88 -6.22 27.09
CA ARG A 427 1.43 -4.83 26.99
C ARG A 427 1.55 -4.30 25.57
N ALA A 428 2.61 -4.69 24.83
CA ALA A 428 2.73 -4.38 23.42
C ALA A 428 1.57 -5.00 22.61
N ALA A 429 1.23 -6.26 22.85
CA ALA A 429 0.08 -6.91 22.22
C ALA A 429 -1.25 -6.20 22.54
N CYS A 430 -1.44 -5.73 23.79
CA CYS A 430 -2.57 -4.89 24.15
C CYS A 430 -2.58 -3.58 23.36
N TYR A 431 -1.44 -2.90 23.28
CA TYR A 431 -1.33 -1.59 22.64
C TYR A 431 -1.69 -1.64 21.15
N VAL A 432 -1.15 -2.61 20.41
CA VAL A 432 -1.37 -2.73 18.97
C VAL A 432 -2.77 -3.15 18.56
N ASN A 433 -3.58 -3.67 19.50
CA ASN A 433 -4.98 -4.00 19.22
C ASN A 433 -5.90 -2.78 19.21
N SER A 434 -5.77 -1.91 20.19
CA SER A 434 -6.45 -0.60 20.24
C SER A 434 -5.92 0.22 21.42
N PRO A 435 -5.58 1.49 21.24
CA PRO A 435 -5.15 2.35 22.35
C PRO A 435 -6.30 2.67 23.32
N THR A 436 -7.56 2.59 22.85
CA THR A 436 -8.72 3.02 23.64
C THR A 436 -9.87 2.02 23.54
N TYR A 437 -10.43 1.66 24.69
CA TYR A 437 -11.71 0.93 24.78
C TYR A 437 -12.66 1.67 25.74
N THR A 438 -13.96 1.52 25.51
CA THR A 438 -15.00 2.11 26.31
C THR A 438 -15.75 1.05 27.09
N ALA A 439 -15.88 1.25 28.41
CA ALA A 439 -16.72 0.42 29.28
C ALA A 439 -17.59 1.33 30.15
N ASN A 440 -18.89 1.05 30.22
CA ASN A 440 -19.85 1.84 31.01
C ASN A 440 -19.79 3.34 30.69
N GLY A 441 -19.56 3.73 29.44
CA GLY A 441 -19.46 5.12 29.02
C GLY A 441 -18.13 5.82 29.36
N GLN A 442 -17.19 5.12 29.99
CA GLN A 442 -15.85 5.64 30.28
C GLN A 442 -14.81 5.06 29.36
N ALA A 443 -13.99 5.93 28.76
CA ALA A 443 -12.86 5.52 27.93
C ALA A 443 -11.71 4.99 28.79
N HIS A 444 -11.18 3.84 28.44
CA HIS A 444 -9.99 3.25 29.05
C HIS A 444 -8.83 3.34 28.08
N TYR A 445 -7.76 4.00 28.52
CA TYR A 445 -6.54 4.20 27.74
C TYR A 445 -5.41 3.35 28.31
N LEU A 446 -4.62 2.73 27.44
CA LEU A 446 -3.34 2.17 27.86
C LEU A 446 -2.38 3.31 28.17
N PRO A 447 -1.54 3.18 29.21
CA PRO A 447 -0.43 4.11 29.42
C PRO A 447 0.49 4.13 28.20
N ALA A 448 0.89 5.31 27.75
CA ALA A 448 1.83 5.49 26.65
C ALA A 448 3.18 4.80 26.91
N ASP A 449 3.61 4.74 28.18
CA ASP A 449 4.81 4.02 28.59
C ASP A 449 4.51 2.52 28.75
N ILE A 450 4.83 1.76 27.70
CA ILE A 450 4.68 0.30 27.67
C ILE A 450 5.67 -0.39 28.63
N GLY A 451 6.75 0.30 29.04
CA GLY A 451 7.85 -0.24 29.86
C GLY A 451 7.63 -0.16 31.36
N THR A 452 6.76 0.73 31.87
CA THR A 452 6.59 0.93 33.30
C THR A 452 5.67 -0.10 33.96
N ASP A 453 5.93 -0.36 35.25
CA ASP A 453 5.21 -1.35 36.04
C ASP A 453 3.91 -0.79 36.62
N ALA A 454 3.06 -0.23 35.81
CA ALA A 454 1.79 0.22 36.34
C ALA A 454 0.74 -0.89 36.19
N ARG A 455 0.59 -1.73 37.18
CA ARG A 455 -0.71 -2.28 37.57
C ARG A 455 -1.57 -1.12 38.09
N THR A 456 -1.71 -0.08 37.27
CA THR A 456 -2.66 0.98 37.56
C THR A 456 -4.05 0.45 37.21
N GLY A 457 -5.06 0.88 37.95
CA GLY A 457 -6.46 0.53 37.66
C GLY A 457 -6.87 0.78 36.21
N THR A 458 -6.16 1.65 35.49
CA THR A 458 -6.34 1.91 34.05
C THR A 458 -5.98 0.73 33.17
N HIS A 459 -4.91 -0.03 33.43
CA HIS A 459 -4.56 -1.19 32.62
C HIS A 459 -5.56 -2.34 32.82
N VAL A 460 -5.95 -2.62 34.05
CA VAL A 460 -6.97 -3.64 34.36
C VAL A 460 -8.32 -3.24 33.74
N GLY A 461 -8.70 -1.97 33.87
CA GLY A 461 -9.92 -1.45 33.26
C GLY A 461 -9.94 -1.58 31.74
N TRP A 462 -8.81 -1.25 31.08
CA TRP A 462 -8.67 -1.45 29.64
C TRP A 462 -8.82 -2.94 29.27
N LEU A 463 -8.14 -3.83 29.99
CA LEU A 463 -8.15 -5.25 29.73
C LEU A 463 -9.56 -5.86 29.90
N GLN A 464 -10.28 -5.46 30.97
CA GLN A 464 -11.67 -5.86 31.16
C GLN A 464 -12.60 -5.30 30.06
N ALA A 465 -12.34 -4.07 29.59
CA ALA A 465 -13.10 -3.49 28.47
C ALA A 465 -12.82 -4.24 27.17
N PHE A 466 -11.56 -4.59 26.87
CA PHE A 466 -11.19 -5.43 25.74
C PHE A 466 -11.84 -6.80 25.78
N GLN A 467 -11.76 -7.49 26.94
CA GLN A 467 -12.37 -8.81 27.16
C GLN A 467 -13.88 -8.75 26.93
N ARG A 468 -14.56 -7.76 27.50
CA ARG A 468 -16.01 -7.57 27.32
C ARG A 468 -16.36 -7.31 25.85
N PHE A 469 -15.63 -6.41 25.20
CA PHE A 469 -15.84 -6.05 23.79
C PHE A 469 -15.62 -7.25 22.86
N SER A 470 -14.65 -8.11 23.17
CA SER A 470 -14.32 -9.31 22.39
C SER A 470 -15.13 -10.56 22.81
N GLN A 471 -16.11 -10.39 23.71
CA GLN A 471 -16.93 -11.50 24.25
C GLN A 471 -16.07 -12.62 24.88
N LEU A 472 -15.04 -12.23 25.65
CA LEU A 472 -14.23 -13.12 26.46
C LEU A 472 -14.69 -13.11 27.93
N PRO A 473 -14.32 -14.11 28.76
CA PRO A 473 -14.45 -14.01 30.22
C PRO A 473 -13.78 -12.73 30.72
N VAL A 474 -14.53 -11.90 31.48
CA VAL A 474 -14.06 -10.58 31.95
C VAL A 474 -13.29 -10.77 33.25
N THR A 475 -12.06 -11.25 33.14
CA THR A 475 -11.20 -11.58 34.30
C THR A 475 -10.28 -10.45 34.71
N GLY A 476 -9.95 -9.53 33.79
CA GLY A 476 -8.91 -8.52 33.99
C GLY A 476 -7.49 -9.10 34.04
N HIS A 477 -7.31 -10.36 33.63
CA HIS A 477 -6.04 -11.08 33.65
C HIS A 477 -5.56 -11.47 32.24
N ASN A 478 -4.28 -11.81 32.16
CA ASN A 478 -3.59 -12.32 30.97
C ASN A 478 -3.83 -13.82 30.79
N ASP A 479 -5.10 -14.27 30.83
CA ASP A 479 -5.45 -15.64 30.57
C ASP A 479 -5.27 -16.03 29.10
N TYR A 480 -5.35 -17.34 28.81
CA TYR A 480 -5.11 -17.85 27.45
C TYR A 480 -6.06 -17.25 26.41
N ALA A 481 -7.36 -17.12 26.74
CA ALA A 481 -8.34 -16.55 25.82
C ALA A 481 -7.98 -15.10 25.45
N THR A 482 -7.50 -14.33 26.42
CA THR A 482 -7.03 -12.96 26.22
C THR A 482 -5.79 -12.92 25.34
N TRP A 483 -4.76 -13.75 25.61
CA TRP A 483 -3.59 -13.86 24.76
C TRP A 483 -3.95 -14.23 23.32
N ALA A 484 -4.76 -15.24 23.13
CA ALA A 484 -5.18 -15.70 21.80
C ALA A 484 -5.85 -14.57 21.01
N GLN A 485 -6.79 -13.84 21.63
CA GLN A 485 -7.52 -12.75 20.97
C GLN A 485 -6.63 -11.53 20.65
N LEU A 486 -5.58 -11.30 21.45
CA LEU A 486 -4.61 -10.24 21.20
C LEU A 486 -3.65 -10.58 20.05
N LEU A 487 -3.30 -11.85 19.87
CA LEU A 487 -2.25 -12.30 18.96
C LEU A 487 -2.73 -12.70 17.57
N VAL A 488 -3.95 -13.24 17.48
CA VAL A 488 -4.54 -13.67 16.19
C VAL A 488 -6.01 -13.25 16.09
N SER A 489 -6.46 -12.97 14.88
CA SER A 489 -7.83 -12.48 14.63
C SER A 489 -8.91 -13.49 14.99
N SER A 490 -8.63 -14.79 14.87
CA SER A 490 -9.54 -15.88 15.30
C SER A 490 -9.67 -15.99 16.83
N GLY A 491 -8.65 -15.55 17.56
CA GLY A 491 -8.57 -15.82 19.00
C GLY A 491 -8.41 -17.32 19.31
N ASP A 492 -9.01 -17.77 20.40
CA ASP A 492 -9.11 -19.19 20.74
C ASP A 492 -10.23 -19.83 19.91
N THR A 493 -9.83 -20.67 18.94
CA THR A 493 -10.77 -21.35 18.04
C THR A 493 -11.58 -22.46 18.72
N SER A 494 -11.21 -22.86 19.95
CA SER A 494 -11.89 -23.89 20.72
C SER A 494 -12.99 -23.36 21.66
N ARG A 495 -13.14 -22.01 21.72
CA ARG A 495 -14.16 -21.40 22.58
C ARG A 495 -15.57 -21.63 22.04
N ASP A 496 -16.55 -21.74 22.94
CA ASP A 496 -17.96 -21.94 22.59
C ASP A 496 -18.45 -20.81 21.66
N ALA A 497 -19.17 -21.19 20.62
CA ALA A 497 -19.78 -20.27 19.64
C ALA A 497 -21.29 -20.54 19.59
N THR A 498 -22.09 -19.47 19.65
CA THR A 498 -23.55 -19.55 19.60
C THR A 498 -24.11 -19.28 18.20
N GLY A 499 -23.28 -18.80 17.29
CA GLY A 499 -23.55 -18.62 15.87
C GLY A 499 -22.77 -19.58 15.00
N CYS A 500 -23.26 -19.85 13.81
CA CYS A 500 -22.57 -20.57 12.75
C CYS A 500 -23.01 -20.07 11.38
N ASP A 501 -22.29 -20.46 10.34
CA ASP A 501 -22.78 -20.35 8.97
C ASP A 501 -22.36 -21.57 8.15
N CYS A 502 -23.06 -21.83 7.06
CA CYS A 502 -22.75 -22.92 6.13
C CYS A 502 -23.46 -22.76 4.79
N ILE A 503 -22.94 -23.48 3.79
CA ILE A 503 -23.58 -23.62 2.47
C ILE A 503 -24.70 -24.69 2.50
N THR A 504 -24.68 -25.59 3.48
CA THR A 504 -25.58 -26.75 3.57
C THR A 504 -26.99 -26.33 3.99
N GLU A 505 -28.03 -26.84 3.30
CA GLU A 505 -29.42 -26.63 3.65
C GLU A 505 -29.72 -27.07 5.10
N ILE A 506 -30.42 -26.22 5.86
CA ILE A 506 -30.87 -26.54 7.23
C ILE A 506 -32.27 -27.18 7.20
N THR A 507 -32.29 -28.49 7.12
CA THR A 507 -33.51 -29.26 7.28
C THR A 507 -34.02 -29.22 8.76
N PRO A 508 -35.27 -29.58 9.06
CA PRO A 508 -35.76 -29.66 10.45
C PRO A 508 -34.83 -30.44 11.37
N GLN A 509 -34.30 -31.56 10.89
CA GLN A 509 -33.41 -32.45 11.67
C GLN A 509 -32.06 -31.75 11.92
N ARG A 510 -31.47 -31.10 10.89
CA ARG A 510 -30.24 -30.33 11.03
C ARG A 510 -30.42 -29.16 11.98
N GLY A 511 -31.54 -28.44 11.89
CA GLY A 511 -31.86 -27.35 12.81
C GLY A 511 -31.93 -27.81 14.27
N GLN A 512 -32.60 -28.94 14.57
CA GLN A 512 -32.63 -29.52 15.90
C GLN A 512 -31.24 -29.92 16.38
N LEU A 513 -30.40 -30.46 15.50
CA LEU A 513 -29.04 -30.85 15.83
C LEU A 513 -28.16 -29.64 16.15
N LEU A 514 -28.23 -28.56 15.36
CA LEU A 514 -27.54 -27.32 15.68
C LEU A 514 -27.96 -26.78 17.04
N LYS A 515 -29.27 -26.75 17.30
CA LYS A 515 -29.82 -26.29 18.59
C LYS A 515 -29.32 -27.13 19.76
N ALA A 516 -29.27 -28.44 19.61
CA ALA A 516 -28.78 -29.37 20.62
C ALA A 516 -27.28 -29.21 20.91
N ASN A 517 -26.51 -28.68 19.93
CA ASN A 517 -25.07 -28.38 20.05
C ASN A 517 -24.79 -26.92 20.43
N GLY A 518 -25.78 -26.17 20.95
CA GLY A 518 -25.58 -24.84 21.53
C GLY A 518 -25.66 -23.69 20.53
N TYR A 519 -25.94 -23.96 19.26
CA TYR A 519 -26.15 -22.88 18.29
C TYR A 519 -27.52 -22.23 18.48
N HIS A 520 -27.57 -20.92 18.27
CA HIS A 520 -28.78 -20.12 18.41
C HIS A 520 -29.11 -19.33 17.13
N ILE A 521 -28.13 -19.15 16.25
CA ILE A 521 -28.29 -18.44 14.99
C ILE A 521 -27.39 -19.05 13.89
N VAL A 522 -27.93 -19.12 12.65
CA VAL A 522 -27.19 -19.66 11.49
C VAL A 522 -27.20 -18.70 10.33
N GLY A 523 -26.04 -18.45 9.75
CA GLY A 523 -25.87 -17.70 8.49
C GLY A 523 -26.22 -18.57 7.30
N ARG A 524 -27.05 -18.05 6.39
CA ARG A 524 -27.43 -18.77 5.17
C ARG A 524 -27.41 -17.83 3.96
N TYR A 525 -26.97 -18.35 2.83
CA TYR A 525 -26.85 -17.62 1.58
C TYR A 525 -28.21 -17.45 0.92
N LEU A 526 -28.57 -16.21 0.58
CA LEU A 526 -29.87 -15.89 -0.05
C LEU A 526 -29.98 -16.46 -1.48
N ASP A 527 -28.88 -16.51 -2.19
CA ASP A 527 -28.90 -16.86 -3.61
C ASP A 527 -27.61 -17.57 -4.06
N GLU A 528 -27.71 -18.24 -5.22
CA GLU A 528 -26.63 -18.86 -5.95
C GLU A 528 -26.77 -18.46 -7.44
N HIS A 529 -25.73 -17.89 -8.03
CA HIS A 529 -25.79 -17.41 -9.43
C HIS A 529 -25.44 -18.47 -10.47
N LEU A 530 -24.83 -19.58 -10.02
CA LEU A 530 -24.52 -20.73 -10.86
C LEU A 530 -25.67 -21.73 -10.88
N ALA A 531 -25.85 -22.42 -11.99
CA ALA A 531 -26.84 -23.49 -12.13
C ALA A 531 -26.27 -24.86 -11.74
N PRO A 532 -27.10 -25.82 -11.34
CA PRO A 532 -26.65 -27.19 -11.11
C PRO A 532 -25.96 -27.76 -12.37
N GLY A 533 -24.70 -28.17 -12.21
CA GLY A 533 -23.85 -28.67 -13.28
C GLY A 533 -22.80 -27.66 -13.77
N ASP A 534 -22.91 -26.38 -13.42
CA ASP A 534 -21.86 -25.41 -13.70
C ASP A 534 -20.63 -25.67 -12.80
N GLU A 535 -19.45 -25.39 -13.32
CA GLU A 535 -18.22 -25.44 -12.53
C GLU A 535 -18.29 -24.43 -11.38
N GLY A 536 -18.04 -24.89 -10.16
CA GLY A 536 -18.11 -24.06 -8.95
C GLY A 536 -19.52 -23.92 -8.35
N TYR A 537 -20.54 -24.60 -8.87
CA TYR A 537 -21.87 -24.65 -8.23
C TYR A 537 -21.80 -25.30 -6.86
N LEU A 538 -22.24 -24.59 -5.82
CA LEU A 538 -22.21 -25.04 -4.42
C LEU A 538 -23.57 -25.47 -3.89
N GLY A 539 -24.67 -25.11 -4.53
CA GLY A 539 -26.02 -25.36 -4.06
C GLY A 539 -26.41 -24.61 -2.78
N LYS A 540 -25.68 -23.49 -2.51
CA LYS A 540 -25.70 -22.79 -1.22
C LYS A 540 -26.96 -21.96 -0.95
N ALA A 541 -27.76 -21.66 -1.97
CA ALA A 541 -28.94 -20.83 -1.82
C ALA A 541 -29.96 -21.42 -0.84
N LEU A 542 -30.59 -20.55 -0.03
CA LEU A 542 -31.74 -20.89 0.80
C LEU A 542 -32.80 -21.62 -0.03
N LYS A 543 -33.37 -22.71 0.53
CA LYS A 543 -34.40 -23.47 -0.12
C LYS A 543 -35.79 -22.99 0.29
N PRO A 544 -36.83 -23.20 -0.55
CA PRO A 544 -38.20 -22.92 -0.17
C PRO A 544 -38.57 -23.65 1.13
N GLY A 545 -39.07 -22.91 2.11
CA GLY A 545 -39.44 -23.48 3.44
C GLY A 545 -38.28 -23.60 4.44
N GLU A 546 -37.02 -23.52 4.02
CA GLU A 546 -35.85 -23.60 4.90
C GLU A 546 -35.85 -22.52 6.00
N PRO A 547 -36.16 -21.22 5.72
CA PRO A 547 -36.27 -20.21 6.79
C PRO A 547 -37.26 -20.64 7.92
N GLN A 548 -38.41 -21.18 7.56
CA GLN A 548 -39.38 -21.64 8.56
C GLN A 548 -38.89 -22.88 9.32
N ALA A 549 -38.16 -23.79 8.66
CA ALA A 549 -37.56 -24.96 9.32
C ALA A 549 -36.52 -24.54 10.37
N ILE A 550 -35.67 -23.55 10.05
CA ILE A 550 -34.71 -22.98 10.99
C ILE A 550 -35.42 -22.37 12.21
N LEU A 551 -36.45 -21.56 11.98
CA LEU A 551 -37.20 -20.91 13.05
C LEU A 551 -37.97 -21.93 13.92
N ASN A 552 -38.56 -22.98 13.32
CA ASN A 552 -39.26 -24.04 14.03
C ASN A 552 -38.32 -24.88 14.92
N ALA A 553 -37.03 -24.96 14.58
CA ALA A 553 -36.01 -25.58 15.44
C ALA A 553 -35.59 -24.69 16.62
N GLY A 554 -36.16 -23.49 16.76
CA GLY A 554 -35.81 -22.53 17.80
C GLY A 554 -34.48 -21.79 17.54
N LEU A 555 -34.04 -21.76 16.27
CA LEU A 555 -32.91 -20.98 15.82
C LEU A 555 -33.34 -19.64 15.20
N ARG A 556 -32.45 -18.71 15.11
CA ARG A 556 -32.54 -17.53 14.24
C ARG A 556 -31.64 -17.75 13.02
N PHE A 557 -31.75 -16.88 12.01
CA PHE A 557 -30.80 -16.87 10.91
C PHE A 557 -30.44 -15.45 10.50
N PHE A 558 -29.28 -15.30 9.82
CA PHE A 558 -28.90 -14.06 9.20
C PHE A 558 -28.57 -14.30 7.72
N PRO A 559 -29.08 -13.44 6.82
CA PRO A 559 -28.91 -13.63 5.40
C PRO A 559 -27.54 -13.14 4.91
N ILE A 560 -26.87 -13.98 4.12
CA ILE A 560 -25.60 -13.70 3.44
C ILE A 560 -25.87 -13.58 1.95
N PHE A 561 -25.26 -12.61 1.30
CA PHE A 561 -25.28 -12.48 -0.15
C PHE A 561 -23.84 -12.42 -0.69
N GLN A 562 -23.45 -13.45 -1.42
CA GLN A 562 -22.11 -13.55 -1.98
C GLN A 562 -22.15 -14.41 -3.25
N TYR A 563 -21.88 -13.79 -4.41
CA TYR A 563 -21.66 -14.52 -5.65
C TYR A 563 -20.17 -14.83 -5.80
N ASN A 564 -19.39 -13.88 -6.31
CA ASN A 564 -17.93 -13.97 -6.48
C ASN A 564 -17.28 -12.86 -5.63
N GLY A 565 -16.80 -13.20 -4.44
CA GLY A 565 -16.24 -12.25 -3.48
C GLY A 565 -14.71 -12.37 -3.31
N THR A 566 -14.02 -13.11 -4.19
CA THR A 566 -12.61 -13.53 -4.00
C THR A 566 -11.60 -12.74 -4.85
N GLU A 567 -12.05 -11.81 -5.70
CA GLU A 567 -11.20 -11.05 -6.61
C GLU A 567 -11.62 -9.59 -6.71
N LEU A 568 -10.64 -8.70 -6.86
CA LEU A 568 -10.83 -7.25 -6.96
C LEU A 568 -11.87 -6.84 -8.01
N GLY A 569 -11.82 -7.44 -9.19
CA GLY A 569 -12.73 -7.14 -10.31
C GLY A 569 -14.21 -7.41 -10.02
N ASN A 570 -14.54 -8.08 -8.91
CA ASN A 570 -15.92 -8.33 -8.48
C ASN A 570 -16.53 -7.14 -7.74
N PHE A 571 -15.74 -6.14 -7.35
CA PHE A 571 -16.18 -5.02 -6.55
C PHE A 571 -16.21 -3.72 -7.39
N THR A 572 -17.32 -3.48 -8.09
CA THR A 572 -17.61 -2.22 -8.76
C THR A 572 -18.94 -1.67 -8.27
N TYR A 573 -19.17 -0.36 -8.44
CA TYR A 573 -20.45 0.27 -8.08
C TYR A 573 -21.64 -0.43 -8.77
N ASP A 574 -21.54 -0.70 -10.06
CA ASP A 574 -22.61 -1.29 -10.84
C ASP A 574 -22.95 -2.73 -10.41
N LYS A 575 -21.90 -3.53 -10.08
CA LYS A 575 -22.09 -4.87 -9.51
C LYS A 575 -22.74 -4.81 -8.14
N GLY A 576 -22.33 -3.86 -7.29
CA GLY A 576 -22.94 -3.64 -5.99
C GLY A 576 -24.43 -3.27 -6.10
N TYR A 577 -24.75 -2.39 -7.03
CA TYR A 577 -26.12 -1.98 -7.28
C TYR A 577 -27.00 -3.14 -7.80
N ASP A 578 -26.51 -3.94 -8.76
CA ASP A 578 -27.21 -5.12 -9.26
C ASP A 578 -27.42 -6.17 -8.16
N GLN A 579 -26.36 -6.46 -7.40
CA GLN A 579 -26.42 -7.45 -6.32
C GLN A 579 -27.31 -6.99 -5.16
N GLY A 580 -27.35 -5.69 -4.86
CA GLY A 580 -28.27 -5.10 -3.90
C GLY A 580 -29.74 -5.33 -4.28
N LYS A 581 -30.09 -5.17 -5.56
CA LYS A 581 -31.44 -5.47 -6.06
C LYS A 581 -31.80 -6.95 -5.96
N LYS A 582 -30.87 -7.81 -6.36
CA LYS A 582 -31.06 -9.28 -6.28
C LYS A 582 -31.23 -9.74 -4.82
N ALA A 583 -30.39 -9.27 -3.94
CA ALA A 583 -30.46 -9.58 -2.50
C ALA A 583 -31.81 -9.15 -1.91
N HIS A 584 -32.29 -7.94 -2.26
CA HIS A 584 -33.59 -7.46 -1.85
C HIS A 584 -34.72 -8.37 -2.35
N ALA A 585 -34.73 -8.73 -3.63
CA ALA A 585 -35.75 -9.60 -4.22
C ALA A 585 -35.75 -10.97 -3.54
N LYS A 586 -34.59 -11.60 -3.35
CA LYS A 586 -34.47 -12.92 -2.70
C LYS A 586 -34.89 -12.88 -1.22
N ALA A 587 -34.52 -11.85 -0.49
CA ALA A 587 -34.97 -11.70 0.89
C ALA A 587 -36.49 -11.55 0.98
N ALA A 588 -37.10 -10.81 0.06
CA ALA A 588 -38.55 -10.67 -0.02
C ALA A 588 -39.25 -11.99 -0.41
N GLU A 589 -38.70 -12.74 -1.38
CA GLU A 589 -39.19 -14.07 -1.78
C GLU A 589 -39.26 -15.05 -0.60
N HIS A 590 -38.27 -15.01 0.29
CA HIS A 590 -38.25 -15.84 1.51
C HIS A 590 -39.08 -15.27 2.67
N GLY A 591 -39.85 -14.19 2.46
CA GLY A 591 -40.67 -13.57 3.48
C GLY A 591 -39.92 -12.92 4.62
N ILE A 592 -38.63 -12.53 4.39
CA ILE A 592 -37.81 -11.90 5.41
C ILE A 592 -38.35 -10.49 5.73
N GLY A 593 -38.45 -10.18 7.03
CA GLY A 593 -39.05 -8.97 7.55
C GLY A 593 -38.21 -7.71 7.27
N ALA A 594 -38.88 -6.54 7.25
CA ALA A 594 -38.21 -5.26 7.11
C ALA A 594 -37.22 -4.99 8.25
N GLY A 595 -36.15 -4.23 7.97
CA GLY A 595 -35.10 -3.88 8.94
C GLY A 595 -34.01 -4.95 9.08
N THR A 596 -34.17 -6.12 8.46
CA THR A 596 -33.14 -7.17 8.45
C THR A 596 -31.88 -6.69 7.77
N CYS A 597 -30.73 -7.06 8.33
CA CYS A 597 -29.42 -6.81 7.75
C CYS A 597 -29.02 -7.97 6.81
N ILE A 598 -28.63 -7.64 5.57
CA ILE A 598 -28.09 -8.61 4.60
C ILE A 598 -26.57 -8.39 4.52
N TYR A 599 -25.78 -9.44 4.75
CA TYR A 599 -24.31 -9.35 4.74
C TYR A 599 -23.76 -9.63 3.33
N PHE A 600 -23.02 -8.67 2.78
CA PHE A 600 -22.34 -8.81 1.50
C PHE A 600 -20.88 -9.20 1.71
N GLY A 601 -20.41 -10.22 1.00
CA GLY A 601 -19.10 -10.83 1.23
C GLY A 601 -17.97 -10.18 0.47
N VAL A 602 -16.84 -9.88 1.19
CA VAL A 602 -15.53 -9.54 0.65
C VAL A 602 -14.54 -10.58 1.17
N ASP A 603 -14.27 -11.58 0.34
CA ASP A 603 -13.59 -12.79 0.74
C ASP A 603 -12.21 -12.94 0.08
N TYR A 604 -11.42 -11.87 0.14
CA TYR A 604 -10.03 -11.84 -0.27
C TYR A 604 -9.23 -10.84 0.57
N ASP A 605 -7.89 -10.93 0.52
CA ASP A 605 -7.00 -10.04 1.27
C ASP A 605 -6.89 -8.66 0.59
N ALA A 606 -7.95 -7.85 0.73
CA ALA A 606 -8.03 -6.52 0.16
C ALA A 606 -7.07 -5.55 0.84
N THR A 607 -6.26 -4.86 0.03
CA THR A 607 -5.43 -3.75 0.49
C THR A 607 -6.27 -2.50 0.78
N ASP A 608 -5.74 -1.55 1.55
CA ASP A 608 -6.46 -0.30 1.87
C ASP A 608 -6.78 0.55 0.62
N GLU A 609 -5.90 0.52 -0.39
CA GLU A 609 -6.12 1.17 -1.68
C GLU A 609 -7.26 0.50 -2.47
N GLU A 610 -7.31 -0.82 -2.49
CA GLU A 610 -8.38 -1.59 -3.13
C GLU A 610 -9.73 -1.39 -2.43
N ILE A 611 -9.72 -1.33 -1.09
CA ILE A 611 -10.93 -1.01 -0.33
C ILE A 611 -11.46 0.37 -0.76
N THR A 612 -10.59 1.37 -0.86
CA THR A 612 -10.97 2.73 -1.25
C THR A 612 -11.49 2.81 -2.68
N SER A 613 -10.79 2.16 -3.62
CA SER A 613 -11.04 2.31 -5.06
C SER A 613 -12.14 1.38 -5.59
N HIS A 614 -12.43 0.26 -4.93
CA HIS A 614 -13.33 -0.77 -5.42
C HIS A 614 -14.38 -1.20 -4.39
N VAL A 615 -13.96 -1.61 -3.17
CA VAL A 615 -14.90 -2.20 -2.21
C VAL A 615 -15.91 -1.15 -1.70
N VAL A 616 -15.47 0.04 -1.30
CA VAL A 616 -16.37 1.13 -0.86
C VAL A 616 -17.32 1.56 -1.98
N PRO A 617 -16.90 1.78 -3.23
CA PRO A 617 -17.81 1.99 -4.36
C PRO A 617 -18.85 0.89 -4.54
N TYR A 618 -18.48 -0.38 -4.44
CA TYR A 618 -19.41 -1.51 -4.50
C TYR A 618 -20.51 -1.39 -3.42
N PHE A 619 -20.14 -1.14 -2.16
CA PHE A 619 -21.11 -0.99 -1.08
C PHE A 619 -21.96 0.28 -1.22
N ASN A 620 -21.45 1.34 -1.85
CA ASN A 620 -22.26 2.50 -2.22
C ASN A 620 -23.31 2.14 -3.28
N GLY A 621 -22.98 1.24 -4.21
CA GLY A 621 -23.95 0.65 -5.15
C GLY A 621 -25.05 -0.16 -4.44
N VAL A 622 -24.67 -1.06 -3.51
CA VAL A 622 -25.61 -1.80 -2.66
C VAL A 622 -26.55 -0.85 -1.91
N LYS A 623 -26.00 0.16 -1.27
CA LYS A 623 -26.76 1.18 -0.54
C LYS A 623 -27.76 1.90 -1.43
N ALA A 624 -27.34 2.31 -2.63
CA ALA A 624 -28.21 3.00 -3.59
C ALA A 624 -29.37 2.10 -4.05
N ALA A 625 -29.10 0.82 -4.35
CA ALA A 625 -30.11 -0.16 -4.74
C ALA A 625 -31.16 -0.38 -3.64
N LEU A 626 -30.71 -0.57 -2.39
CA LEU A 626 -31.64 -0.78 -1.27
C LEU A 626 -32.45 0.48 -0.98
N ALA A 627 -31.86 1.67 -1.13
CA ALA A 627 -32.57 2.94 -0.95
C ALA A 627 -33.65 3.15 -2.02
N GLU A 628 -33.36 2.86 -3.30
CA GLU A 628 -34.34 2.91 -4.40
C GLU A 628 -35.54 1.98 -4.15
N LEU A 629 -35.30 0.84 -3.51
CA LEU A 629 -36.34 -0.14 -3.16
C LEU A 629 -36.99 0.13 -1.78
N GLY A 630 -36.92 1.37 -1.31
CA GLY A 630 -37.62 1.84 -0.11
C GLY A 630 -36.94 1.48 1.21
N SER A 631 -35.65 1.14 1.20
CA SER A 631 -34.85 0.84 2.41
C SER A 631 -35.47 -0.23 3.31
N ARG A 632 -36.16 -1.20 2.70
CA ARG A 632 -36.79 -2.31 3.44
C ARG A 632 -35.76 -3.11 4.25
N TYR A 633 -34.57 -3.30 3.68
CA TYR A 633 -33.44 -4.01 4.30
C TYR A 633 -32.26 -3.06 4.52
N THR A 634 -31.44 -3.38 5.50
CA THR A 634 -30.13 -2.75 5.69
C THR A 634 -29.04 -3.67 5.18
N PHE A 635 -27.84 -3.16 4.98
CA PHE A 635 -26.72 -3.99 4.59
C PHE A 635 -25.66 -4.07 5.68
N GLY A 636 -25.01 -5.20 5.77
CA GLY A 636 -23.81 -5.48 6.53
C GLY A 636 -22.66 -5.88 5.60
N VAL A 637 -21.48 -5.99 6.15
CA VAL A 637 -20.27 -6.41 5.46
C VAL A 637 -19.66 -7.64 6.11
N TYR A 638 -19.32 -8.66 5.30
CA TYR A 638 -18.42 -9.75 5.69
C TYR A 638 -17.04 -9.48 5.12
N GLY A 639 -15.99 -9.68 5.92
CA GLY A 639 -14.61 -9.56 5.47
C GLY A 639 -13.60 -9.37 6.60
N SER A 640 -12.35 -9.00 6.22
CA SER A 640 -11.32 -8.71 7.20
C SER A 640 -11.69 -7.51 8.08
N ARG A 641 -11.02 -7.37 9.22
CA ARG A 641 -11.27 -6.25 10.17
C ARG A 641 -11.18 -4.89 9.49
N ASN A 642 -10.16 -4.66 8.64
CA ASN A 642 -10.01 -3.39 7.91
C ASN A 642 -11.15 -3.16 6.91
N VAL A 643 -11.52 -4.19 6.13
CA VAL A 643 -12.69 -4.11 5.23
C VAL A 643 -13.93 -3.73 6.00
N CYS A 644 -14.20 -4.40 7.11
CA CYS A 644 -15.37 -4.13 7.96
C CYS A 644 -15.36 -2.70 8.53
N ILE A 645 -14.21 -2.23 9.05
CA ILE A 645 -14.04 -0.87 9.58
C ILE A 645 -14.31 0.17 8.49
N ARG A 646 -13.66 0.02 7.33
CA ARG A 646 -13.74 0.99 6.23
C ARG A 646 -15.13 1.04 5.60
N VAL A 647 -15.73 -0.11 5.30
CA VAL A 647 -17.09 -0.16 4.73
C VAL A 647 -18.13 0.39 5.70
N SER A 648 -18.00 0.11 7.00
CA SER A 648 -18.90 0.67 8.01
C SER A 648 -18.79 2.20 8.11
N LYS A 649 -17.55 2.73 8.08
CA LYS A 649 -17.29 4.16 8.16
C LYS A 649 -17.65 4.90 6.87
N ASP A 650 -17.23 4.38 5.72
CA ASP A 650 -17.21 5.12 4.46
C ASP A 650 -18.48 4.87 3.60
N ALA A 651 -19.13 3.69 3.73
CA ALA A 651 -20.39 3.37 3.05
C ALA A 651 -21.59 3.28 3.99
N GLY A 652 -21.37 3.06 5.30
CA GLY A 652 -22.43 3.05 6.30
C GLY A 652 -23.05 1.66 6.53
N ALA A 653 -22.25 0.57 6.45
CA ALA A 653 -22.72 -0.76 6.82
C ALA A 653 -23.20 -0.77 8.27
N ARG A 654 -24.40 -1.34 8.51
CA ARG A 654 -25.01 -1.35 9.83
C ARG A 654 -24.26 -2.26 10.79
N TRP A 655 -23.90 -3.47 10.33
CA TRP A 655 -23.23 -4.48 11.09
C TRP A 655 -22.06 -5.09 10.33
N SER A 656 -21.09 -5.60 11.06
CA SER A 656 -19.94 -6.30 10.53
C SER A 656 -19.92 -7.77 10.92
N PHE A 657 -19.69 -8.63 9.95
CA PHE A 657 -19.39 -10.04 10.10
C PHE A 657 -17.91 -10.24 9.76
N VAL A 658 -17.08 -10.44 10.77
CA VAL A 658 -15.61 -10.44 10.64
C VAL A 658 -15.12 -11.84 10.26
N SER A 659 -14.31 -11.94 9.21
CA SER A 659 -13.59 -13.18 8.83
C SER A 659 -12.35 -13.39 9.72
N GLY A 660 -12.57 -13.58 11.03
CA GLY A 660 -11.48 -13.73 12.00
C GLY A 660 -10.61 -14.95 11.76
N MET A 661 -11.15 -16.03 11.19
CA MET A 661 -10.42 -17.24 10.83
C MET A 661 -9.35 -16.99 9.75
N SER A 662 -9.52 -15.98 8.91
CA SER A 662 -8.55 -15.56 7.90
C SER A 662 -7.39 -14.75 8.53
N TRP A 663 -6.74 -15.33 9.55
CA TRP A 663 -5.67 -14.71 10.32
C TRP A 663 -4.45 -14.31 9.46
N GLY A 664 -4.31 -14.89 8.27
CA GLY A 664 -3.28 -14.55 7.31
C GLY A 664 -3.56 -13.31 6.47
N PHE A 665 -4.80 -12.79 6.47
CA PHE A 665 -5.14 -11.58 5.72
C PHE A 665 -4.51 -10.35 6.36
N SER A 666 -3.91 -9.49 5.52
CA SER A 666 -3.29 -8.23 5.97
C SER A 666 -4.29 -7.32 6.68
N GLY A 667 -5.52 -7.29 6.22
CA GLY A 667 -6.62 -6.55 6.84
C GLY A 667 -7.07 -7.07 8.21
N ASN A 668 -6.54 -8.21 8.69
CA ASN A 668 -6.75 -8.72 10.05
C ASN A 668 -5.57 -8.44 10.98
N LEU A 669 -4.49 -7.83 10.48
CA LEU A 669 -3.26 -7.54 11.24
C LEU A 669 -3.21 -6.07 11.65
N GLY A 670 -3.07 -5.80 12.94
CA GLY A 670 -2.99 -4.45 13.47
C GLY A 670 -4.30 -3.65 13.45
N PHE A 671 -5.40 -4.30 13.15
CA PHE A 671 -6.72 -3.69 13.20
C PHE A 671 -7.52 -4.28 14.36
N PRO A 672 -8.23 -3.46 15.17
CA PRO A 672 -9.15 -3.96 16.18
C PRO A 672 -10.38 -4.60 15.53
N LEU A 673 -11.20 -5.30 16.31
CA LEU A 673 -12.56 -5.62 15.87
C LEU A 673 -13.31 -4.30 15.58
N PRO A 674 -14.12 -4.21 14.51
CA PRO A 674 -14.91 -3.01 14.22
C PRO A 674 -15.93 -2.76 15.33
N GLU A 675 -16.26 -1.49 15.61
CA GLU A 675 -17.18 -1.13 16.70
C GLU A 675 -18.56 -1.79 16.56
N ASN A 676 -19.03 -1.94 15.33
CA ASN A 676 -20.31 -2.54 14.97
C ASN A 676 -20.23 -4.04 14.63
N TRP A 677 -19.19 -4.76 15.10
CA TRP A 677 -19.14 -6.21 14.85
C TRP A 677 -20.32 -6.93 15.50
N SER A 678 -20.87 -7.87 14.78
CA SER A 678 -21.98 -8.68 15.21
C SER A 678 -21.63 -10.15 15.23
N PHE A 679 -20.87 -10.58 14.23
CA PHE A 679 -20.35 -11.94 14.11
C PHE A 679 -18.85 -11.90 13.90
N ASN A 680 -18.13 -12.85 14.49
CA ASN A 680 -16.71 -13.10 14.23
C ASN A 680 -16.52 -14.59 13.93
N GLN A 681 -16.25 -14.92 12.67
CA GLN A 681 -15.98 -16.27 12.20
C GLN A 681 -14.58 -16.68 12.65
N ILE A 682 -14.50 -17.69 13.51
CA ILE A 682 -13.24 -18.04 14.17
C ILE A 682 -12.67 -19.38 13.75
N HIS A 683 -13.48 -20.29 13.22
CA HIS A 683 -13.06 -21.66 12.91
C HIS A 683 -14.01 -22.32 11.89
N GLU A 684 -13.43 -22.96 10.89
CA GLU A 684 -14.12 -23.85 9.97
C GLU A 684 -13.79 -25.30 10.31
N TYR A 685 -14.79 -26.17 10.34
CA TYR A 685 -14.59 -27.57 10.65
C TYR A 685 -15.69 -28.47 10.07
N GLU A 686 -15.43 -29.75 9.98
CA GLU A 686 -16.41 -30.72 9.60
C GLU A 686 -17.27 -31.09 10.84
N PHE A 687 -18.50 -30.57 10.88
CA PHE A 687 -19.44 -30.81 12.00
C PHE A 687 -19.99 -32.20 11.99
N GLN A 688 -20.33 -32.73 10.82
CA GLN A 688 -20.68 -34.10 10.53
C GLN A 688 -20.15 -34.48 9.14
N ALA A 689 -20.06 -35.79 8.86
CA ALA A 689 -19.57 -36.25 7.55
C ALA A 689 -20.34 -35.59 6.40
N GLY A 690 -19.60 -34.85 5.56
CA GLY A 690 -20.14 -34.09 4.44
C GLY A 690 -20.91 -32.81 4.82
N TRP A 691 -20.79 -32.32 6.04
CA TRP A 691 -21.36 -31.04 6.49
C TRP A 691 -20.32 -30.17 7.18
N GLY A 692 -19.71 -29.30 6.40
CA GLY A 692 -18.84 -28.23 6.92
C GLY A 692 -19.65 -27.14 7.61
N LEU A 693 -19.11 -26.61 8.70
CA LEU A 693 -19.73 -25.57 9.50
C LEU A 693 -18.66 -24.58 9.96
N ASP A 694 -18.99 -23.28 9.88
CA ASP A 694 -18.16 -22.20 10.40
C ASP A 694 -18.65 -21.74 11.76
N HIS A 695 -17.77 -21.74 12.77
CA HIS A 695 -18.04 -21.23 14.11
C HIS A 695 -18.02 -19.70 14.10
N ASN A 696 -19.13 -19.09 14.57
CA ASN A 696 -19.25 -17.64 14.69
C ASN A 696 -19.52 -17.25 16.14
N ILE A 697 -18.66 -16.41 16.68
CA ILE A 697 -19.00 -15.71 17.91
C ILE A 697 -20.07 -14.69 17.57
N TRP A 698 -21.25 -14.87 18.14
CA TRP A 698 -22.35 -13.92 18.02
C TRP A 698 -22.33 -12.97 19.20
N ARG A 699 -22.18 -11.68 18.91
CA ARG A 699 -22.01 -10.63 19.92
C ARG A 699 -23.33 -10.31 20.62
N ASP A 700 -23.30 -10.23 21.95
CA ASP A 700 -24.41 -9.71 22.74
C ASP A 700 -24.74 -8.26 22.36
N GLY A 701 -26.01 -8.00 22.01
CA GLY A 701 -26.42 -6.69 21.51
C GLY A 701 -26.03 -6.37 20.07
N GLY A 702 -25.48 -7.34 19.32
CA GLY A 702 -25.27 -7.26 17.87
C GLY A 702 -26.54 -7.44 17.05
N ASP A 703 -26.41 -7.87 15.80
CA ASP A 703 -27.55 -8.15 14.91
C ASP A 703 -28.44 -9.22 15.53
N PRO A 704 -29.72 -8.95 15.77
CA PRO A 704 -30.62 -9.96 16.35
C PRO A 704 -30.91 -11.10 15.38
N GLY A 705 -30.58 -10.99 14.09
CA GLY A 705 -31.00 -11.93 13.06
C GLY A 705 -32.51 -11.98 12.83
N VAL A 706 -32.92 -12.81 11.90
CA VAL A 706 -34.31 -13.06 11.55
C VAL A 706 -34.93 -14.02 12.57
N SER A 707 -36.04 -13.64 13.21
CA SER A 707 -36.79 -14.43 14.19
C SER A 707 -38.19 -14.79 13.73
N ALA A 708 -38.65 -14.24 12.61
CA ALA A 708 -39.93 -14.54 11.98
C ALA A 708 -39.87 -14.29 10.49
N VAL A 709 -40.60 -15.09 9.71
CA VAL A 709 -40.85 -14.84 8.28
C VAL A 709 -42.32 -14.67 8.04
N GLY A 710 -42.69 -13.74 7.18
CA GLY A 710 -44.08 -13.54 6.74
C GLY A 710 -44.51 -14.68 5.81
N ARG A 711 -45.81 -14.93 5.71
CA ARG A 711 -46.34 -15.73 4.60
C ARG A 711 -46.12 -14.91 3.31
N GLY A 712 -45.35 -15.47 2.38
CA GLY A 712 -45.08 -14.86 1.07
C GLY A 712 -46.36 -14.61 0.29
#